data_9e92e5e02841423d81b9402e0accd30f
#
_entry.id   9e92e5e02841423d81b9402e0accd30f
#
_cell.length_a   1.000
_cell.length_b   1.000
_cell.length_c   1.000
_cell.angle_alpha   90.00
_cell.angle_beta   90.00
_cell.angle_gamma   90.00
#
_symmetry.space_group_name_H-M   'P 1'
#
loop_
_entity.id
_entity.type
_entity.pdbx_description
1 polymer ?
#
loop_
_entity_poly.entity_id
_entity_poly.type
_entity_poly.pdbx_seq_one_letter_code
_entity_poly.pdbx_strand_id
1 'polypeptide(L)'
;MISPNVPNRGIFIFTSKLMPAIFRLFCWGLLAAGIGAGAQDLGEAQRQFLRGDYAGVITMAQKEIAQNPYRSDWRSLLVKTLLTVGRYEQAYTNAMDELNNYSSSIELRLLARQAALFQNDQGGANRRLAEIGRLLDQTPAVARDPDQLVALGQALLLLGVEPKLVLENCFQRAEKLDPPPREAFLAAGQLALDKHDFKLAADAFRAGLGKFPDDPDMECGLARAFESGDREEMLKALGAALAINPKHIPSLLLFADHLIDGEQYDEAEKQLAIVLSVNPDQPEALAYRAVLANLRNDPASENKFRAEALKFWKTNPRVDYLIGYKLSQKYHFAEGAAAQQRALAFDPDYLPAREQLAEDWLRLGQSDDGWKLIQEVHKRDGYDVTAFNLVTLHDQMAKFQTVSNEDFIVHMTPMEAGLYGDLVLEMLSRERELMTHKYGVKLTQPTVVDIFPEQKDFGVRTFGMPDNPGYLGVCFGSVITANSPASQTENPANWQDVLWHEFAHVITLTASKNKMPRWFSEGISVYEERQANPAWGEHMNLGYRDLILNGELTPLGKLSSAFLAPKDSQHLLFAYYESSLVIEFIVQRFGLESLKAMLADLGDGTNINAAISAHTIPLREMEKQFAGYATDLAKNLAPGVDLEKPPEGASETDLAIWKTGHPNNYYLRMQKAADLMKAKNWTEARPLLQSVAKSYHGEKGADNPLWLLAVTERNLHETNAELATLQGFSKQESDFVELYARLIELSEALQDWSAVTKYASRLVAINPLISLPHRALAEAGVVTGNREQAIAAYRKLLLLDPPDPSEAHFQLARLLHARGGSEAEAERQALQALEDAPRYRDAQRLLLEIKDKSPQPNASPATSNPPAK
;
A
#
# COMPACT_ATOMS: atom_id res chain seq x y z
N MET A 1 12.35 35.46 -23.46
CA MET A 1 12.78 36.81 -23.88
C MET A 1 14.16 37.04 -23.28
N ILE A 2 15.11 37.25 -24.20
CA ILE A 2 16.37 38.00 -24.07
C ILE A 2 17.48 37.42 -23.19
N SER A 3 18.42 36.71 -23.86
CA SER A 3 19.87 36.76 -23.76
C SER A 3 20.35 38.09 -24.43
N PRO A 4 21.62 38.59 -24.43
CA PRO A 4 22.90 37.97 -24.24
C PRO A 4 24.03 38.86 -23.59
N ASN A 5 25.22 38.40 -23.29
CA ASN A 5 26.48 38.72 -24.00
C ASN A 5 27.76 38.43 -23.19
N VAL A 6 28.65 37.73 -23.86
CA VAL A 6 30.11 37.64 -23.57
C VAL A 6 30.85 38.82 -24.26
N PRO A 7 32.05 39.30 -23.81
CA PRO A 7 33.29 38.90 -24.47
C PRO A 7 34.52 38.77 -23.53
N ASN A 8 35.32 37.80 -23.71
CA ASN A 8 36.53 37.52 -24.48
C ASN A 8 37.75 38.46 -24.32
N ARG A 9 38.93 37.82 -24.14
CA ARG A 9 40.32 38.14 -24.48
C ARG A 9 41.28 38.60 -23.40
N GLY A 10 42.41 37.89 -23.34
CA GLY A 10 43.73 38.43 -23.14
C GLY A 10 44.78 37.41 -22.74
N ILE A 11 45.47 36.88 -23.76
CA ILE A 11 46.74 36.11 -23.67
C ILE A 11 47.88 37.04 -23.32
N PHE A 12 48.78 36.69 -22.42
CA PHE A 12 50.19 37.10 -22.51
C PHE A 12 51.18 36.00 -22.04
N ILE A 13 52.08 35.65 -22.94
CA ILE A 13 53.25 34.79 -22.80
C ILE A 13 54.43 35.69 -22.38
N PHE A 14 55.24 35.28 -21.42
CA PHE A 14 56.69 35.55 -21.49
C PHE A 14 57.52 34.49 -20.78
N THR A 15 58.66 34.28 -21.41
CA THR A 15 59.64 33.24 -21.36
C THR A 15 60.82 33.43 -20.39
N SER A 16 61.33 32.30 -19.91
CA SER A 16 62.77 31.95 -19.72
C SER A 16 63.69 32.64 -18.71
N LYS A 17 64.34 31.85 -17.85
CA LYS A 17 65.79 31.50 -17.88
C LYS A 17 66.24 30.70 -16.63
N LEU A 18 66.74 29.49 -16.91
CA LEU A 18 67.99 28.83 -16.46
C LEU A 18 68.38 28.78 -14.96
N MET A 19 68.36 27.59 -14.47
CA MET A 19 69.34 26.66 -13.73
C MET A 19 70.61 27.25 -13.16
N PRO A 20 71.33 26.59 -12.14
CA PRO A 20 71.12 25.28 -11.48
C PRO A 20 71.34 25.25 -9.94
N ALA A 21 70.85 24.27 -9.24
CA ALA A 21 71.42 23.71 -8.00
C ALA A 21 71.01 22.28 -7.77
N ILE A 22 71.66 21.36 -8.32
CA ILE A 22 71.78 19.95 -7.92
C ILE A 22 72.42 19.88 -6.53
N PHE A 23 71.85 19.07 -5.66
CA PHE A 23 72.31 18.65 -4.32
C PHE A 23 71.37 19.15 -3.16
N ARG A 24 70.10 18.62 -3.11
CA ARG A 24 69.38 18.41 -1.87
C ARG A 24 68.05 17.60 -2.12
N LEU A 25 68.15 16.58 -2.95
CA LEU A 25 66.99 15.76 -3.34
C LEU A 25 67.26 14.26 -3.22
N PHE A 26 67.84 13.82 -2.09
CA PHE A 26 68.06 12.39 -1.88
C PHE A 26 67.64 11.85 -0.51
N CYS A 27 67.00 12.67 0.36
CA CYS A 27 66.51 12.19 1.66
C CYS A 27 65.01 12.34 1.88
N TRP A 28 64.24 12.89 0.92
CA TRP A 28 62.78 12.98 1.03
C TRP A 28 62.02 12.02 0.08
N GLY A 29 62.70 11.37 -0.85
CA GLY A 29 62.09 10.45 -1.82
C GLY A 29 61.78 9.04 -1.28
N LEU A 30 62.39 8.65 -0.17
CA LEU A 30 62.19 7.31 0.40
C LEU A 30 61.09 7.22 1.48
N LEU A 31 60.70 8.35 2.08
CA LEU A 31 59.57 8.40 3.01
C LEU A 31 58.22 8.60 2.29
N ALA A 32 58.18 9.29 1.17
CA ALA A 32 56.95 9.50 0.39
C ALA A 32 56.56 8.29 -0.47
N ALA A 33 57.51 7.46 -0.88
CA ALA A 33 57.25 6.22 -1.63
C ALA A 33 56.64 5.10 -0.75
N GLY A 34 56.99 5.07 0.56
CA GLY A 34 56.49 4.07 1.49
C GLY A 34 55.05 4.33 1.93
N ILE A 35 54.65 5.60 2.05
CA ILE A 35 53.29 5.98 2.44
C ILE A 35 52.35 5.84 1.23
N GLY A 36 52.79 6.11 0.02
CA GLY A 36 52.00 5.99 -1.22
C GLY A 36 51.69 4.53 -1.61
N ALA A 37 52.64 3.61 -1.44
CA ALA A 37 52.42 2.20 -1.78
C ALA A 37 51.46 1.50 -0.81
N GLY A 38 51.57 1.77 0.50
CA GLY A 38 50.68 1.16 1.49
C GLY A 38 49.25 1.67 1.44
N ALA A 39 49.01 2.91 0.99
CA ALA A 39 47.66 3.45 0.80
C ALA A 39 47.02 2.90 -0.47
N GLN A 40 47.78 2.65 -1.53
CA GLN A 40 47.29 2.01 -2.76
C GLN A 40 46.88 0.56 -2.52
N ASP A 41 47.61 -0.20 -1.69
CA ASP A 41 47.30 -1.59 -1.36
C ASP A 41 46.02 -1.71 -0.53
N LEU A 42 45.79 -0.81 0.44
CA LEU A 42 44.55 -0.82 1.23
C LEU A 42 43.33 -0.48 0.36
N GLY A 43 43.43 0.54 -0.49
CA GLY A 43 42.36 0.90 -1.42
C GLY A 43 42.01 -0.22 -2.39
N GLU A 44 42.98 -1.03 -2.81
CA GLU A 44 42.75 -2.21 -3.64
C GLU A 44 42.03 -3.32 -2.84
N ALA A 45 42.44 -3.59 -1.62
CA ALA A 45 41.78 -4.56 -0.76
C ALA A 45 40.31 -4.16 -0.44
N GLN A 46 40.05 -2.88 -0.25
CA GLN A 46 38.70 -2.37 -0.11
C GLN A 46 37.85 -2.58 -1.37
N ARG A 47 38.41 -2.32 -2.56
CA ARG A 47 37.73 -2.63 -3.84
C ARG A 47 37.46 -4.12 -4.00
N GLN A 48 38.41 -4.98 -3.64
CA GLN A 48 38.19 -6.44 -3.66
C GLN A 48 37.10 -6.89 -2.69
N PHE A 49 37.05 -6.28 -1.51
CA PHE A 49 35.95 -6.52 -0.57
C PHE A 49 34.59 -6.18 -1.20
N LEU A 50 34.46 -4.99 -1.79
CA LEU A 50 33.24 -4.56 -2.46
C LEU A 50 32.84 -5.46 -3.63
N ARG A 51 33.83 -6.07 -4.34
CA ARG A 51 33.59 -7.01 -5.44
C ARG A 51 33.39 -8.47 -5.00
N GLY A 52 33.46 -8.75 -3.68
CA GLY A 52 33.20 -10.09 -3.13
C GLY A 52 34.38 -11.06 -3.14
N ASP A 53 35.62 -10.58 -3.37
CA ASP A 53 36.84 -11.41 -3.17
C ASP A 53 37.28 -11.39 -1.70
N TYR A 54 36.42 -11.91 -0.83
CA TYR A 54 36.70 -11.95 0.61
C TYR A 54 37.93 -12.78 0.97
N ALA A 55 38.20 -13.85 0.25
CA ALA A 55 39.38 -14.70 0.50
C ALA A 55 40.68 -13.96 0.18
N GLY A 56 40.74 -13.23 -0.94
CA GLY A 56 41.85 -12.37 -1.32
C GLY A 56 42.10 -11.29 -0.27
N VAL A 57 41.06 -10.61 0.18
CA VAL A 57 41.11 -9.56 1.22
C VAL A 57 41.69 -10.11 2.54
N ILE A 58 41.21 -11.28 3.02
CA ILE A 58 41.74 -11.90 4.24
C ILE A 58 43.24 -12.18 4.09
N THR A 59 43.66 -12.72 2.94
CA THR A 59 45.08 -13.06 2.69
C THR A 59 45.92 -11.79 2.65
N MET A 60 45.48 -10.74 1.96
CA MET A 60 46.17 -9.45 1.90
C MET A 60 46.30 -8.82 3.28
N ALA A 61 45.18 -8.73 4.01
CA ALA A 61 45.15 -8.12 5.32
C ALA A 61 46.06 -8.85 6.34
N GLN A 62 46.02 -10.18 6.36
CA GLN A 62 46.93 -10.98 7.21
C GLN A 62 48.41 -10.76 6.88
N LYS A 63 48.76 -10.66 5.60
CA LYS A 63 50.11 -10.37 5.15
C LYS A 63 50.58 -8.99 5.60
N GLU A 64 49.76 -7.97 5.39
CA GLU A 64 50.11 -6.59 5.74
C GLU A 64 50.23 -6.39 7.26
N ILE A 65 49.29 -6.98 8.04
CA ILE A 65 49.36 -6.98 9.51
C ILE A 65 50.62 -7.68 10.03
N ALA A 66 51.05 -8.77 9.39
CA ALA A 66 52.30 -9.47 9.76
C ALA A 66 53.55 -8.63 9.49
N GLN A 67 53.54 -7.80 8.45
CA GLN A 67 54.66 -6.89 8.12
C GLN A 67 54.63 -5.60 8.97
N ASN A 68 53.46 -5.09 9.25
CA ASN A 68 53.28 -3.90 10.08
C ASN A 68 52.10 -4.07 11.07
N PRO A 69 52.36 -4.56 12.27
CA PRO A 69 51.33 -4.82 13.30
C PRO A 69 50.55 -3.56 13.74
N TYR A 70 51.01 -2.37 13.40
CA TYR A 70 50.39 -1.09 13.83
C TYR A 70 49.46 -0.47 12.76
N ARG A 71 48.92 -1.27 11.83
CA ARG A 71 48.01 -0.83 10.78
C ARG A 71 46.55 -1.15 11.17
N SER A 72 45.93 -0.24 11.94
CA SER A 72 44.53 -0.40 12.44
C SER A 72 43.49 -0.50 11.32
N ASP A 73 43.70 0.21 10.21
CA ASP A 73 42.88 0.20 9.00
C ASP A 73 42.76 -1.22 8.37
N TRP A 74 43.89 -1.92 8.24
CA TRP A 74 43.89 -3.30 7.77
C TRP A 74 43.24 -4.29 8.72
N ARG A 75 43.32 -4.02 10.03
CA ARG A 75 42.65 -4.87 11.02
C ARG A 75 41.16 -4.65 11.04
N SER A 76 40.67 -3.42 10.96
CA SER A 76 39.26 -3.13 10.79
C SER A 76 38.70 -3.83 9.55
N LEU A 77 39.40 -3.78 8.41
CA LEU A 77 39.00 -4.46 7.18
C LEU A 77 39.01 -6.00 7.34
N LEU A 78 40.03 -6.56 8.01
CA LEU A 78 40.07 -7.99 8.31
C LEU A 78 38.90 -8.44 9.18
N VAL A 79 38.60 -7.71 10.27
CA VAL A 79 37.49 -8.05 11.17
C VAL A 79 36.16 -7.96 10.46
N LYS A 80 35.93 -6.89 9.66
CA LYS A 80 34.71 -6.74 8.82
C LYS A 80 34.59 -7.95 7.87
N THR A 81 35.66 -8.33 7.19
CA THR A 81 35.65 -9.44 6.23
C THR A 81 35.36 -10.78 6.92
N LEU A 82 35.99 -11.02 8.08
CA LEU A 82 35.77 -12.24 8.87
C LEU A 82 34.32 -12.34 9.38
N LEU A 83 33.72 -11.24 9.82
CA LEU A 83 32.31 -11.19 10.19
C LEU A 83 31.41 -11.51 8.99
N THR A 84 31.69 -10.94 7.82
CA THR A 84 30.94 -11.16 6.58
C THR A 84 30.94 -12.63 6.17
N VAL A 85 32.07 -13.33 6.30
CA VAL A 85 32.16 -14.77 5.92
C VAL A 85 31.88 -15.75 7.06
N GLY A 86 31.36 -15.28 8.21
CA GLY A 86 30.97 -16.13 9.33
C GLY A 86 32.10 -16.68 10.20
N ARG A 87 33.33 -16.14 10.07
CA ARG A 87 34.47 -16.55 10.91
C ARG A 87 34.49 -15.77 12.23
N TYR A 88 33.42 -15.88 13.00
CA TYR A 88 33.10 -15.04 14.15
C TYR A 88 34.14 -15.10 15.28
N GLU A 89 34.69 -16.29 15.60
CA GLU A 89 35.76 -16.46 16.62
C GLU A 89 37.05 -15.73 16.21
N GLN A 90 37.43 -15.86 14.92
CA GLN A 90 38.63 -15.17 14.42
C GLN A 90 38.41 -13.65 14.40
N ALA A 91 37.19 -13.19 14.03
CA ALA A 91 36.83 -11.77 14.08
C ALA A 91 36.96 -11.21 15.51
N TYR A 92 36.43 -11.94 16.48
CA TYR A 92 36.47 -11.54 17.89
C TYR A 92 37.93 -11.45 18.40
N THR A 93 38.76 -12.48 18.16
CA THR A 93 40.16 -12.52 18.59
C THR A 93 40.94 -11.35 17.97
N ASN A 94 40.80 -11.14 16.66
CA ASN A 94 41.49 -10.04 15.99
C ASN A 94 41.06 -8.66 16.50
N ALA A 95 39.77 -8.45 16.75
CA ALA A 95 39.27 -7.19 17.27
C ALA A 95 39.77 -6.93 18.70
N MET A 96 39.79 -7.95 19.55
CA MET A 96 40.27 -7.83 20.93
C MET A 96 41.77 -7.57 21.03
N ASP A 97 42.58 -8.26 20.21
CA ASP A 97 44.03 -8.05 20.17
C ASP A 97 44.35 -6.61 19.77
N GLU A 98 43.63 -6.07 18.83
CA GLU A 98 43.83 -4.71 18.32
C GLU A 98 43.45 -3.62 19.30
N LEU A 99 42.36 -3.82 20.10
CA LEU A 99 41.96 -2.85 21.14
C LEU A 99 43.02 -2.63 22.22
N ASN A 100 43.97 -3.57 22.39
CA ASN A 100 45.12 -3.40 23.27
C ASN A 100 46.11 -2.38 22.70
N ASN A 101 46.18 -2.25 21.35
CA ASN A 101 47.10 -1.33 20.68
C ASN A 101 46.42 0.04 20.40
N TYR A 102 45.13 0.05 20.13
CA TYR A 102 44.39 1.25 19.75
C TYR A 102 43.26 1.53 20.73
N SER A 103 43.58 1.89 21.93
CA SER A 103 42.62 2.12 23.02
C SER A 103 41.67 3.28 22.82
N SER A 104 41.86 4.16 21.84
CA SER A 104 40.98 5.27 21.50
C SER A 104 40.03 5.03 20.32
N SER A 105 40.14 3.91 19.58
CA SER A 105 39.31 3.63 18.42
C SER A 105 37.85 3.29 18.81
N ILE A 106 36.88 4.07 18.34
CA ILE A 106 35.47 3.78 18.47
C ILE A 106 35.07 2.67 17.50
N GLU A 107 35.54 2.70 16.25
CA GLU A 107 35.24 1.71 15.21
C GLU A 107 35.59 0.28 15.68
N LEU A 108 36.80 0.09 16.19
CA LEU A 108 37.25 -1.22 16.68
C LEU A 108 36.40 -1.72 17.86
N ARG A 109 35.91 -0.83 18.74
CA ARG A 109 34.99 -1.22 19.81
C ARG A 109 33.62 -1.65 19.29
N LEU A 110 33.09 -0.99 18.25
CA LEU A 110 31.85 -1.40 17.61
C LEU A 110 32.00 -2.76 16.91
N LEU A 111 33.10 -3.00 16.20
CA LEU A 111 33.41 -4.29 15.60
C LEU A 111 33.61 -5.38 16.65
N ALA A 112 34.35 -5.09 17.74
CA ALA A 112 34.52 -6.02 18.86
C ALA A 112 33.18 -6.32 19.58
N ARG A 113 32.30 -5.31 19.70
CA ARG A 113 30.94 -5.50 20.22
C ARG A 113 30.16 -6.47 19.35
N GLN A 114 30.15 -6.25 18.04
CA GLN A 114 29.45 -7.11 17.09
C GLN A 114 30.00 -8.55 17.15
N ALA A 115 31.32 -8.70 17.12
CA ALA A 115 31.96 -10.01 17.23
C ALA A 115 31.65 -10.71 18.58
N ALA A 116 31.58 -9.97 19.70
CA ALA A 116 31.19 -10.50 21.02
C ALA A 116 29.76 -11.06 21.01
N LEU A 117 28.81 -10.37 20.36
CA LEU A 117 27.44 -10.86 20.21
C LEU A 117 27.41 -12.22 19.50
N PHE A 118 28.17 -12.37 18.42
CA PHE A 118 28.32 -13.64 17.70
C PHE A 118 29.14 -14.72 18.46
N GLN A 119 29.76 -14.37 19.60
CA GLN A 119 30.32 -15.32 20.55
C GLN A 119 29.36 -15.60 21.73
N ASN A 120 28.14 -15.13 21.64
CA ASN A 120 27.15 -15.17 22.71
C ASN A 120 27.65 -14.53 24.03
N ASP A 121 28.58 -13.55 23.94
CA ASP A 121 29.11 -12.76 25.06
C ASP A 121 28.40 -11.40 25.12
N GLN A 122 27.13 -11.40 25.55
CA GLN A 122 26.36 -10.17 25.77
C GLN A 122 27.03 -9.22 26.78
N GLY A 123 27.66 -9.79 27.79
CA GLY A 123 28.41 -9.02 28.79
C GLY A 123 29.63 -8.30 28.19
N GLY A 124 30.36 -8.98 27.31
CA GLY A 124 31.45 -8.39 26.54
C GLY A 124 30.98 -7.29 25.61
N ALA A 125 29.88 -7.52 24.87
CA ALA A 125 29.30 -6.53 23.99
C ALA A 125 28.89 -5.25 24.75
N ASN A 126 28.23 -5.40 25.91
CA ASN A 126 27.82 -4.27 26.75
C ASN A 126 29.04 -3.54 27.35
N ARG A 127 30.09 -4.26 27.73
CA ARG A 127 31.36 -3.64 28.16
C ARG A 127 31.96 -2.76 27.08
N ARG A 128 31.98 -3.22 25.81
CA ARG A 128 32.53 -2.40 24.68
C ARG A 128 31.75 -1.11 24.52
N LEU A 129 30.43 -1.16 24.60
CA LEU A 129 29.58 0.04 24.51
C LEU A 129 29.83 0.99 25.70
N ALA A 130 29.92 0.45 26.94
CA ALA A 130 30.22 1.24 28.12
C ALA A 130 31.63 1.86 28.08
N GLU A 131 32.61 1.20 27.43
CA GLU A 131 33.94 1.76 27.18
C GLU A 131 33.90 2.94 26.23
N ILE A 132 33.05 2.92 25.20
CA ILE A 132 32.87 4.06 24.32
C ILE A 132 32.32 5.26 25.10
N GLY A 133 31.29 5.07 25.94
CA GLY A 133 30.77 6.13 26.79
C GLY A 133 31.85 6.75 27.68
N ARG A 134 32.63 5.89 28.38
CA ARG A 134 33.76 6.36 29.22
C ARG A 134 34.87 7.07 28.42
N LEU A 135 35.16 6.59 27.21
CA LEU A 135 36.14 7.22 26.32
C LEU A 135 35.71 8.64 25.95
N LEU A 136 34.43 8.84 25.63
CA LEU A 136 33.86 10.16 25.30
C LEU A 136 33.94 11.11 26.52
N ASP A 137 33.69 10.62 27.73
CA ASP A 137 33.78 11.42 28.97
C ASP A 137 35.22 11.79 29.31
N GLN A 138 36.18 10.86 29.20
CA GLN A 138 37.57 11.02 29.58
C GLN A 138 38.43 11.75 28.55
N THR A 139 38.09 11.59 27.26
CA THR A 139 38.86 12.12 26.14
C THR A 139 37.91 12.83 25.14
N PRO A 140 37.34 13.98 25.49
CA PRO A 140 36.40 14.69 24.61
C PRO A 140 36.96 15.06 23.23
N ALA A 141 38.28 15.01 23.05
CA ALA A 141 38.93 15.23 21.76
C ALA A 141 38.56 14.16 20.73
N VAL A 142 38.32 12.91 21.14
CA VAL A 142 37.87 11.80 20.28
C VAL A 142 36.51 12.11 19.63
N ALA A 143 35.62 12.79 20.35
CA ALA A 143 34.34 13.21 19.81
C ALA A 143 34.43 14.32 18.74
N ARG A 144 35.62 14.93 18.58
CA ARG A 144 35.93 15.98 17.59
C ARG A 144 36.81 15.47 16.46
N ASP A 145 37.27 14.22 16.53
CA ASP A 145 38.10 13.62 15.51
C ASP A 145 37.26 13.34 14.23
N PRO A 146 37.56 14.01 13.10
CA PRO A 146 36.81 13.82 11.87
C PRO A 146 36.80 12.38 11.36
N ASP A 147 37.86 11.64 11.57
CA ASP A 147 37.99 10.25 11.09
C ASP A 147 37.13 9.28 11.88
N GLN A 148 36.64 9.67 13.06
CA GLN A 148 35.77 8.86 13.91
C GLN A 148 34.31 9.30 13.95
N LEU A 149 33.93 10.35 13.21
CA LEU A 149 32.57 10.90 13.25
C LEU A 149 31.49 9.87 12.93
N VAL A 150 31.71 9.01 11.96
CA VAL A 150 30.73 7.98 11.57
C VAL A 150 30.60 6.93 12.67
N ALA A 151 31.73 6.40 13.15
CA ALA A 151 31.74 5.44 14.25
C ALA A 151 31.17 6.02 15.55
N LEU A 152 31.44 7.30 15.82
CA LEU A 152 30.83 8.05 16.91
C LEU A 152 29.30 8.09 16.76
N GLY A 153 28.80 8.46 15.60
CA GLY A 153 27.35 8.51 15.36
C GLY A 153 26.69 7.14 15.58
N GLN A 154 27.27 6.09 15.05
CA GLN A 154 26.79 4.71 15.27
C GLN A 154 26.78 4.31 16.75
N ALA A 155 27.83 4.71 17.49
CA ALA A 155 27.90 4.46 18.93
C ALA A 155 26.84 5.26 19.71
N LEU A 156 26.62 6.53 19.34
CA LEU A 156 25.59 7.38 19.97
C LEU A 156 24.18 6.86 19.76
N LEU A 157 23.86 6.32 18.56
CA LEU A 157 22.58 5.63 18.35
C LEU A 157 22.40 4.44 19.29
N LEU A 158 23.43 3.60 19.46
CA LEU A 158 23.40 2.48 20.39
C LEU A 158 23.32 2.92 21.87
N LEU A 159 23.74 4.13 22.20
CA LEU A 159 23.62 4.74 23.51
C LEU A 159 22.29 5.49 23.72
N GLY A 160 21.39 5.48 22.71
CA GLY A 160 20.05 6.07 22.81
C GLY A 160 20.01 7.57 22.58
N VAL A 161 21.02 8.16 21.93
CA VAL A 161 20.96 9.56 21.51
C VAL A 161 19.96 9.71 20.36
N GLU A 162 19.22 10.81 20.39
CA GLU A 162 18.18 11.09 19.37
C GLU A 162 18.73 10.98 17.94
N PRO A 163 18.11 10.15 17.08
CA PRO A 163 18.64 9.82 15.76
C PRO A 163 18.84 11.04 14.85
N LYS A 164 17.93 12.05 14.92
CA LYS A 164 18.03 13.26 14.13
C LYS A 164 19.29 14.08 14.49
N LEU A 165 19.61 14.16 15.77
CA LEU A 165 20.82 14.85 16.20
C LEU A 165 22.09 14.12 15.73
N VAL A 166 22.06 12.77 15.73
CA VAL A 166 23.18 11.98 15.22
C VAL A 166 23.34 12.17 13.71
N LEU A 167 22.23 12.14 12.97
CA LEU A 167 22.25 12.40 11.52
C LEU A 167 22.90 13.74 11.20
N GLU A 168 22.46 14.83 11.83
CA GLU A 168 22.91 16.17 11.55
C GLU A 168 24.37 16.42 12.01
N ASN A 169 24.71 15.97 13.22
CA ASN A 169 25.98 16.33 13.86
C ASN A 169 27.11 15.32 13.61
N CYS A 170 26.79 14.09 13.19
CA CYS A 170 27.79 13.07 12.88
C CYS A 170 27.82 12.76 11.37
N PHE A 171 26.77 12.19 10.81
CA PHE A 171 26.80 11.66 9.45
C PHE A 171 26.85 12.77 8.39
N GLN A 172 25.92 13.69 8.38
CA GLN A 172 25.93 14.82 7.44
C GLN A 172 27.11 15.78 7.63
N ARG A 173 27.68 15.84 8.84
CA ARG A 173 28.92 16.56 9.06
C ARG A 173 30.12 15.81 8.46
N ALA A 174 30.15 14.47 8.54
CA ALA A 174 31.19 13.66 7.92
C ALA A 174 31.12 13.73 6.38
N GLU A 175 29.93 13.79 5.78
CA GLU A 175 29.75 13.97 4.32
C GLU A 175 30.38 15.27 3.79
N LYS A 176 30.56 16.27 4.64
CA LYS A 176 31.15 17.59 4.28
C LYS A 176 32.67 17.64 4.41
N LEU A 177 33.30 16.55 4.84
CA LEU A 177 34.78 16.45 4.87
C LEU A 177 35.34 16.38 3.45
N ASP A 178 36.62 16.68 3.30
CA ASP A 178 37.34 16.63 2.01
C ASP A 178 38.64 15.78 2.15
N PRO A 179 38.68 14.57 1.60
CA PRO A 179 37.58 13.83 0.97
C PRO A 179 36.54 13.31 1.99
N PRO A 180 35.28 13.20 1.59
CA PRO A 180 34.25 12.62 2.46
C PRO A 180 34.48 11.11 2.60
N PRO A 181 34.30 10.54 3.81
CA PRO A 181 34.36 9.09 3.99
C PRO A 181 33.12 8.41 3.39
N ARG A 182 33.33 7.28 2.71
CA ARG A 182 32.29 6.43 2.13
C ARG A 182 31.17 6.08 3.16
N GLU A 183 31.60 5.73 4.34
CA GLU A 183 30.76 5.30 5.45
C GLU A 183 29.78 6.37 5.94
N ALA A 184 30.02 7.65 5.64
CA ALA A 184 29.10 8.72 6.03
C ALA A 184 27.77 8.62 5.27
N PHE A 185 27.83 8.46 3.95
CA PHE A 185 26.65 8.29 3.10
C PHE A 185 25.88 6.99 3.44
N LEU A 186 26.62 5.92 3.70
CA LEU A 186 26.02 4.65 4.11
C LEU A 186 25.31 4.77 5.45
N ALA A 187 25.92 5.40 6.44
CA ALA A 187 25.32 5.54 7.76
C ALA A 187 24.11 6.49 7.75
N ALA A 188 24.19 7.58 6.99
CA ALA A 188 23.05 8.49 6.82
C ALA A 188 21.87 7.81 6.12
N GLY A 189 22.15 7.13 5.00
CA GLY A 189 21.12 6.42 4.25
C GLY A 189 20.51 5.25 5.04
N GLN A 190 21.32 4.48 5.76
CA GLN A 190 20.85 3.38 6.60
C GLN A 190 19.99 3.88 7.76
N LEU A 191 20.40 4.97 8.43
CA LEU A 191 19.60 5.58 9.49
C LEU A 191 18.24 6.04 8.95
N ALA A 192 18.23 6.68 7.77
CA ALA A 192 16.98 7.10 7.14
C ALA A 192 16.07 5.91 6.77
N LEU A 193 16.64 4.80 6.27
CA LEU A 193 15.88 3.54 6.05
C LEU A 193 15.30 3.00 7.36
N ASP A 194 16.10 3.00 8.44
CA ASP A 194 15.67 2.50 9.75
C ASP A 194 14.59 3.41 10.40
N LYS A 195 14.37 4.62 9.87
CA LYS A 195 13.35 5.59 10.28
C LYS A 195 12.23 5.76 9.25
N HIS A 196 12.16 4.91 8.25
CA HIS A 196 11.18 4.93 7.17
C HIS A 196 11.17 6.26 6.38
N ASP A 197 12.27 7.05 6.44
CA ASP A 197 12.47 8.25 5.63
C ASP A 197 13.11 7.85 4.29
N PHE A 198 12.33 7.17 3.44
CA PHE A 198 12.81 6.58 2.19
C PHE A 198 13.34 7.63 1.20
N LYS A 199 12.77 8.83 1.24
CA LYS A 199 13.27 9.93 0.38
C LYS A 199 14.67 10.36 0.79
N LEU A 200 14.89 10.61 2.07
CA LEU A 200 16.22 10.98 2.58
C LEU A 200 17.22 9.85 2.36
N ALA A 201 16.81 8.59 2.54
CA ALA A 201 17.63 7.42 2.26
C ALA A 201 18.10 7.40 0.79
N ALA A 202 17.18 7.54 -0.16
CA ALA A 202 17.48 7.58 -1.59
C ALA A 202 18.43 8.74 -1.93
N ASP A 203 18.20 9.93 -1.36
CA ASP A 203 19.04 11.11 -1.59
C ASP A 203 20.48 10.89 -1.06
N ALA A 204 20.62 10.29 0.14
CA ALA A 204 21.93 9.99 0.72
C ALA A 204 22.71 8.94 -0.11
N PHE A 205 22.07 7.85 -0.51
CA PHE A 205 22.71 6.83 -1.33
C PHE A 205 23.09 7.36 -2.73
N ARG A 206 22.25 8.15 -3.38
CA ARG A 206 22.57 8.81 -4.66
C ARG A 206 23.74 9.77 -4.54
N ALA A 207 23.81 10.55 -3.46
CA ALA A 207 24.92 11.44 -3.19
C ALA A 207 26.22 10.64 -3.01
N GLY A 208 26.15 9.51 -2.30
CA GLY A 208 27.26 8.58 -2.14
C GLY A 208 27.71 7.95 -3.45
N LEU A 209 26.80 7.43 -4.27
CA LEU A 209 27.09 6.85 -5.60
C LEU A 209 27.70 7.89 -6.55
N GLY A 210 27.37 9.17 -6.40
CA GLY A 210 28.05 10.25 -7.13
C GLY A 210 29.54 10.40 -6.79
N LYS A 211 30.00 9.87 -5.65
CA LYS A 211 31.42 9.86 -5.21
C LYS A 211 32.07 8.47 -5.37
N PHE A 212 31.26 7.42 -5.17
CA PHE A 212 31.68 6.02 -5.13
C PHE A 212 30.78 5.19 -6.07
N PRO A 213 30.95 5.31 -7.41
CA PRO A 213 29.98 4.76 -8.37
C PRO A 213 29.92 3.22 -8.40
N ASP A 214 31.00 2.52 -7.98
CA ASP A 214 31.07 1.05 -7.96
C ASP A 214 30.79 0.49 -6.55
N ASP A 215 29.78 1.00 -5.86
CA ASP A 215 29.50 0.63 -4.48
C ASP A 215 28.24 -0.22 -4.34
N PRO A 216 28.34 -1.53 -4.09
CA PRO A 216 27.20 -2.42 -4.00
C PRO A 216 26.35 -2.21 -2.73
N ASP A 217 26.93 -1.68 -1.62
CA ASP A 217 26.15 -1.37 -0.41
C ASP A 217 25.22 -0.18 -0.64
N MET A 218 25.70 0.86 -1.35
CA MET A 218 24.91 2.04 -1.69
C MET A 218 23.81 1.72 -2.71
N GLU A 219 24.12 0.91 -3.74
CA GLU A 219 23.12 0.42 -4.68
C GLU A 219 22.05 -0.43 -3.99
N CYS A 220 22.44 -1.30 -3.07
CA CYS A 220 21.52 -2.08 -2.25
C CYS A 220 20.66 -1.18 -1.34
N GLY A 221 21.28 -0.16 -0.73
CA GLY A 221 20.58 0.84 0.07
C GLY A 221 19.55 1.62 -0.75
N LEU A 222 19.92 2.01 -1.96
CA LEU A 222 19.03 2.67 -2.91
C LEU A 222 17.86 1.75 -3.32
N ALA A 223 18.15 0.46 -3.59
CA ALA A 223 17.10 -0.53 -3.86
C ALA A 223 16.10 -0.65 -2.70
N ARG A 224 16.58 -0.67 -1.45
CA ARG A 224 15.71 -0.69 -0.26
C ARG A 224 14.86 0.57 -0.12
N ALA A 225 15.39 1.73 -0.49
CA ALA A 225 14.63 2.97 -0.45
C ALA A 225 13.45 2.99 -1.46
N PHE A 226 13.50 2.17 -2.51
CA PHE A 226 12.42 2.01 -3.49
C PHE A 226 11.55 0.77 -3.29
N GLU A 227 11.85 -0.07 -2.32
CA GLU A 227 11.18 -1.37 -2.11
C GLU A 227 9.65 -1.26 -2.00
N SER A 228 9.15 -0.23 -1.33
CA SER A 228 7.72 -0.03 -1.11
C SER A 228 7.01 0.82 -2.18
N GLY A 229 7.75 1.55 -3.04
CA GLY A 229 7.17 2.57 -3.89
C GLY A 229 7.43 2.42 -5.39
N ASP A 230 8.61 1.96 -5.79
CA ASP A 230 9.03 1.86 -7.20
C ASP A 230 9.81 0.58 -7.46
N ARG A 231 9.07 -0.46 -7.86
CA ARG A 231 9.65 -1.77 -8.12
C ARG A 231 10.69 -1.76 -9.24
N GLU A 232 10.51 -0.95 -10.28
CA GLU A 232 11.43 -0.90 -11.42
C GLU A 232 12.78 -0.33 -10.99
N GLU A 233 12.78 0.80 -10.29
CA GLU A 233 13.99 1.41 -9.75
C GLU A 233 14.62 0.52 -8.67
N MET A 234 13.84 -0.17 -7.85
CA MET A 234 14.34 -1.16 -6.89
C MET A 234 15.12 -2.28 -7.59
N LEU A 235 14.52 -2.92 -8.59
CA LEU A 235 15.17 -4.03 -9.32
C LEU A 235 16.38 -3.58 -10.12
N LYS A 236 16.37 -2.37 -10.65
CA LYS A 236 17.49 -1.76 -11.37
C LYS A 236 18.69 -1.54 -10.45
N ALA A 237 18.49 -0.90 -9.29
CA ALA A 237 19.53 -0.69 -8.30
C ALA A 237 20.05 -2.02 -7.73
N LEU A 238 19.16 -2.96 -7.44
CA LEU A 238 19.51 -4.30 -7.00
C LEU A 238 20.36 -5.06 -8.03
N GLY A 239 19.99 -4.96 -9.32
CA GLY A 239 20.75 -5.51 -10.44
C GLY A 239 22.14 -4.89 -10.55
N ALA A 240 22.28 -3.57 -10.35
CA ALA A 240 23.56 -2.87 -10.33
C ALA A 240 24.46 -3.37 -9.19
N ALA A 241 23.92 -3.50 -7.98
CA ALA A 241 24.67 -4.06 -6.83
C ALA A 241 25.22 -5.47 -7.11
N LEU A 242 24.36 -6.36 -7.65
CA LEU A 242 24.74 -7.74 -7.96
C LEU A 242 25.68 -7.87 -9.17
N ALA A 243 25.65 -6.90 -10.09
CA ALA A 243 26.64 -6.82 -11.18
C ALA A 243 28.03 -6.48 -10.67
N ILE A 244 28.14 -5.63 -9.64
CA ILE A 244 29.41 -5.30 -8.99
C ILE A 244 29.88 -6.49 -8.14
N ASN A 245 29.00 -7.05 -7.34
CA ASN A 245 29.29 -8.17 -6.43
C ASN A 245 28.18 -9.24 -6.47
N PRO A 246 28.33 -10.29 -7.27
CA PRO A 246 27.36 -11.40 -7.34
C PRO A 246 27.18 -12.18 -6.03
N LYS A 247 28.05 -11.93 -5.04
CA LYS A 247 28.00 -12.54 -3.70
C LYS A 247 27.65 -11.53 -2.61
N HIS A 248 27.08 -10.39 -2.99
CA HIS A 248 26.72 -9.34 -2.05
C HIS A 248 25.57 -9.79 -1.15
N ILE A 249 25.88 -10.14 0.10
CA ILE A 249 24.91 -10.71 1.05
C ILE A 249 23.66 -9.82 1.21
N PRO A 250 23.74 -8.49 1.46
CA PRO A 250 22.57 -7.66 1.62
C PRO A 250 21.66 -7.65 0.38
N SER A 251 22.23 -7.57 -0.83
CA SER A 251 21.47 -7.59 -2.09
C SER A 251 20.80 -8.93 -2.34
N LEU A 252 21.48 -10.04 -2.05
CA LEU A 252 20.92 -11.38 -2.21
C LEU A 252 19.77 -11.63 -1.21
N LEU A 253 19.88 -11.10 0.01
CA LEU A 253 18.80 -11.16 1.01
C LEU A 253 17.59 -10.33 0.58
N LEU A 254 17.79 -9.11 0.08
CA LEU A 254 16.72 -8.26 -0.47
C LEU A 254 16.05 -8.92 -1.68
N PHE A 255 16.87 -9.56 -2.55
CA PHE A 255 16.30 -10.27 -3.70
C PHE A 255 15.50 -11.51 -3.27
N ALA A 256 15.98 -12.24 -2.27
CA ALA A 256 15.22 -13.37 -1.72
C ALA A 256 13.92 -12.90 -1.06
N ASP A 257 13.94 -11.79 -0.35
CA ASP A 257 12.77 -11.14 0.25
C ASP A 257 11.73 -10.81 -0.81
N HIS A 258 12.13 -10.11 -1.86
CA HIS A 258 11.27 -9.76 -3.00
C HIS A 258 10.67 -11.00 -3.70
N LEU A 259 11.48 -12.07 -3.85
CA LEU A 259 11.00 -13.32 -4.44
C LEU A 259 10.01 -14.05 -3.54
N ILE A 260 10.14 -13.94 -2.21
CA ILE A 260 9.16 -14.47 -1.24
C ILE A 260 7.83 -13.73 -1.38
N ASP A 261 7.84 -12.41 -1.52
CA ASP A 261 6.63 -11.63 -1.79
C ASP A 261 5.96 -12.08 -3.08
N GLY A 262 6.77 -12.32 -4.12
CA GLY A 262 6.36 -12.85 -5.41
C GLY A 262 5.92 -14.32 -5.43
N GLU A 263 5.86 -14.98 -4.26
CA GLU A 263 5.58 -16.43 -4.14
C GLU A 263 6.52 -17.31 -4.98
N GLN A 264 7.69 -16.78 -5.35
CA GLN A 264 8.73 -17.48 -6.10
C GLN A 264 9.69 -18.19 -5.14
N TYR A 265 9.17 -19.05 -4.29
CA TYR A 265 9.90 -19.65 -3.16
C TYR A 265 11.13 -20.46 -3.55
N ASP A 266 11.11 -21.15 -4.69
CA ASP A 266 12.26 -21.93 -5.15
C ASP A 266 13.39 -21.04 -5.68
N GLU A 267 13.03 -19.89 -6.27
CA GLU A 267 14.02 -18.89 -6.71
C GLU A 267 14.62 -18.15 -5.51
N ALA A 268 13.79 -17.84 -4.50
CA ALA A 268 14.28 -17.28 -3.22
C ALA A 268 15.29 -18.21 -2.55
N GLU A 269 15.02 -19.52 -2.49
CA GLU A 269 15.94 -20.51 -1.93
C GLU A 269 17.30 -20.54 -2.67
N LYS A 270 17.32 -20.33 -3.99
CA LYS A 270 18.57 -20.23 -4.75
C LYS A 270 19.42 -19.02 -4.33
N GLN A 271 18.79 -17.86 -4.09
CA GLN A 271 19.49 -16.68 -3.59
C GLN A 271 20.04 -16.91 -2.18
N LEU A 272 19.22 -17.48 -1.30
CA LEU A 272 19.66 -17.83 0.07
C LEU A 272 20.80 -18.86 0.06
N ALA A 273 20.82 -19.80 -0.86
CA ALA A 273 21.91 -20.76 -1.03
C ALA A 273 23.23 -20.05 -1.42
N ILE A 274 23.19 -19.02 -2.25
CA ILE A 274 24.38 -18.22 -2.57
C ILE A 274 24.88 -17.49 -1.31
N VAL A 275 23.99 -16.85 -0.54
CA VAL A 275 24.35 -16.22 0.75
C VAL A 275 25.05 -17.23 1.67
N LEU A 276 24.46 -18.41 1.85
CA LEU A 276 25.01 -19.45 2.73
C LEU A 276 26.28 -20.09 2.19
N SER A 277 26.58 -19.95 0.91
CA SER A 277 27.89 -20.33 0.35
C SER A 277 29.01 -19.38 0.75
N VAL A 278 28.68 -18.11 1.07
CA VAL A 278 29.62 -17.10 1.57
C VAL A 278 29.73 -17.17 3.08
N ASN A 279 28.61 -17.21 3.77
CA ASN A 279 28.50 -17.33 5.22
C ASN A 279 27.49 -18.43 5.57
N PRO A 280 27.94 -19.65 5.88
CA PRO A 280 27.05 -20.77 6.19
C PRO A 280 26.16 -20.56 7.41
N ASP A 281 26.54 -19.66 8.31
CA ASP A 281 25.82 -19.36 9.55
C ASP A 281 25.19 -17.94 9.53
N GLN A 282 24.84 -17.43 8.31
CA GLN A 282 24.22 -16.10 8.16
C GLN A 282 22.81 -16.09 8.78
N PRO A 283 22.57 -15.33 9.87
CA PRO A 283 21.31 -15.42 10.60
C PRO A 283 20.08 -15.04 9.78
N GLU A 284 20.16 -13.97 8.98
CA GLU A 284 19.05 -13.49 8.15
C GLU A 284 18.69 -14.49 7.04
N ALA A 285 19.66 -15.14 6.41
CA ALA A 285 19.40 -16.16 5.41
C ALA A 285 18.69 -17.37 6.01
N LEU A 286 19.10 -17.78 7.21
CA LEU A 286 18.46 -18.86 7.95
C LEU A 286 17.05 -18.46 8.46
N ALA A 287 16.86 -17.19 8.84
CA ALA A 287 15.54 -16.66 9.19
C ALA A 287 14.58 -16.71 7.98
N TYR A 288 15.02 -16.30 6.79
CA TYR A 288 14.20 -16.44 5.57
C TYR A 288 13.91 -17.91 5.21
N ARG A 289 14.83 -18.84 5.45
CA ARG A 289 14.54 -20.28 5.33
C ARG A 289 13.49 -20.75 6.33
N ALA A 290 13.49 -20.20 7.55
CA ALA A 290 12.42 -20.48 8.51
C ALA A 290 11.08 -19.96 8.02
N VAL A 291 11.03 -18.74 7.43
CA VAL A 291 9.83 -18.21 6.76
C VAL A 291 9.36 -19.15 5.64
N LEU A 292 10.25 -19.54 4.72
CA LEU A 292 9.91 -20.45 3.62
C LEU A 292 9.37 -21.79 4.14
N ALA A 293 9.92 -22.32 5.23
CA ALA A 293 9.41 -23.54 5.86
C ALA A 293 8.01 -23.34 6.44
N ASN A 294 7.75 -22.21 7.12
CA ASN A 294 6.42 -21.86 7.60
C ASN A 294 5.40 -21.79 6.45
N LEU A 295 5.72 -21.02 5.40
CA LEU A 295 4.86 -20.87 4.21
C LEU A 295 4.60 -22.19 3.47
N ARG A 296 5.49 -23.19 3.62
CA ARG A 296 5.33 -24.56 3.12
C ARG A 296 4.67 -25.50 4.16
N ASN A 297 4.21 -24.97 5.28
CA ASN A 297 3.61 -25.71 6.38
C ASN A 297 4.53 -26.83 6.95
N ASP A 298 5.83 -26.54 7.07
CA ASP A 298 6.84 -27.41 7.67
C ASP A 298 7.40 -26.84 8.97
N PRO A 299 6.68 -27.00 10.09
CA PRO A 299 7.10 -26.43 11.38
C PRO A 299 8.39 -27.08 11.92
N ALA A 300 8.75 -28.28 11.49
CA ALA A 300 10.00 -28.92 11.90
C ALA A 300 11.21 -28.21 11.29
N SER A 301 11.16 -27.92 9.98
CA SER A 301 12.21 -27.17 9.29
C SER A 301 12.23 -25.72 9.75
N GLU A 302 11.09 -25.08 10.01
CA GLU A 302 11.01 -23.73 10.57
C GLU A 302 11.78 -23.62 11.88
N ASN A 303 11.48 -24.49 12.84
CA ASN A 303 12.16 -24.51 14.13
C ASN A 303 13.66 -24.83 13.99
N LYS A 304 14.03 -25.72 13.09
CA LYS A 304 15.42 -26.04 12.81
C LYS A 304 16.19 -24.82 12.30
N PHE A 305 15.70 -24.16 11.24
CA PHE A 305 16.38 -23.01 10.66
C PHE A 305 16.44 -21.83 11.62
N ARG A 306 15.37 -21.58 12.40
CA ARG A 306 15.40 -20.59 13.48
C ARG A 306 16.49 -20.92 14.52
N ALA A 307 16.59 -22.16 14.96
CA ALA A 307 17.62 -22.57 15.91
C ALA A 307 19.04 -22.42 15.32
N GLU A 308 19.25 -22.76 14.04
CA GLU A 308 20.51 -22.53 13.34
C GLU A 308 20.84 -21.04 13.25
N ALA A 309 19.88 -20.17 12.95
CA ALA A 309 20.07 -18.71 12.93
C ALA A 309 20.53 -18.13 14.27
N LEU A 310 20.09 -18.72 15.37
CA LEU A 310 20.43 -18.33 16.74
C LEU A 310 21.67 -19.04 17.31
N LYS A 311 22.38 -19.84 16.51
CA LYS A 311 23.49 -20.67 16.96
C LYS A 311 24.61 -19.87 17.64
N PHE A 312 25.05 -18.81 17.01
CA PHE A 312 26.18 -18.00 17.46
C PHE A 312 25.75 -16.81 18.33
N TRP A 313 24.57 -16.26 18.07
CA TRP A 313 23.98 -15.20 18.90
C TRP A 313 22.59 -15.62 19.34
N LYS A 314 22.52 -16.27 20.49
CA LYS A 314 21.29 -16.94 21.00
C LYS A 314 20.13 -16.02 21.29
N THR A 315 20.41 -14.75 21.56
CA THR A 315 19.42 -13.71 21.87
C THR A 315 19.38 -12.64 20.77
N ASN A 316 19.60 -13.03 19.52
CA ASN A 316 19.52 -12.11 18.39
C ASN A 316 18.04 -11.74 18.09
N PRO A 317 17.56 -10.54 18.47
CA PRO A 317 16.17 -10.17 18.28
C PRO A 317 15.81 -10.03 16.80
N ARG A 318 16.81 -9.73 15.94
CA ARG A 318 16.59 -9.55 14.50
C ARG A 318 16.10 -10.81 13.80
N VAL A 319 16.45 -12.01 14.31
CA VAL A 319 16.01 -13.29 13.71
C VAL A 319 14.50 -13.42 13.80
N ASP A 320 13.94 -13.31 15.01
CA ASP A 320 12.50 -13.43 15.23
C ASP A 320 11.75 -12.22 14.64
N TYR A 321 12.33 -11.01 14.70
CA TYR A 321 11.78 -9.83 14.04
C TYR A 321 11.61 -10.08 12.53
N LEU A 322 12.64 -10.54 11.84
CA LEU A 322 12.61 -10.78 10.39
C LEU A 322 11.60 -11.88 10.01
N ILE A 323 11.55 -12.96 10.79
CA ILE A 323 10.55 -14.02 10.61
C ILE A 323 9.15 -13.43 10.74
N GLY A 324 8.88 -12.69 11.81
CA GLY A 324 7.57 -12.11 12.07
C GLY A 324 7.18 -11.06 11.03
N TYR A 325 8.09 -10.16 10.69
CA TYR A 325 7.88 -9.13 9.66
C TYR A 325 7.44 -9.74 8.33
N LYS A 326 8.17 -10.76 7.85
CA LYS A 326 7.84 -11.40 6.57
C LYS A 326 6.56 -12.22 6.63
N LEU A 327 6.26 -12.89 7.75
CA LEU A 327 4.99 -13.58 7.95
C LEU A 327 3.82 -12.61 7.94
N SER A 328 3.95 -11.44 8.55
CA SER A 328 2.91 -10.40 8.55
C SER A 328 2.65 -9.86 7.14
N GLN A 329 3.70 -9.68 6.32
CA GLN A 329 3.54 -9.33 4.90
C GLN A 329 2.81 -10.42 4.08
N LYS A 330 2.85 -11.66 4.55
CA LYS A 330 2.10 -12.79 3.95
C LYS A 330 0.75 -13.03 4.65
N TYR A 331 0.22 -12.05 5.37
CA TYR A 331 -1.06 -12.11 6.08
C TYR A 331 -1.12 -13.06 7.28
N HIS A 332 0.01 -13.64 7.69
CA HIS A 332 0.13 -14.47 8.89
C HIS A 332 0.33 -13.59 10.14
N PHE A 333 -0.56 -12.63 10.38
CA PHE A 333 -0.39 -11.60 11.43
C PHE A 333 -0.27 -12.18 12.83
N ALA A 334 -0.98 -13.26 13.16
CA ALA A 334 -0.91 -13.89 14.47
C ALA A 334 0.45 -14.55 14.72
N GLU A 335 0.98 -15.26 13.72
CA GLU A 335 2.32 -15.83 13.76
C GLU A 335 3.39 -14.74 13.75
N GLY A 336 3.16 -13.67 12.99
CA GLY A 336 3.98 -12.46 12.97
C GLY A 336 4.08 -11.84 14.35
N ALA A 337 2.95 -11.50 14.98
CA ALA A 337 2.90 -10.94 16.32
C ALA A 337 3.60 -11.84 17.36
N ALA A 338 3.40 -13.15 17.27
CA ALA A 338 4.06 -14.11 18.16
C ALA A 338 5.60 -14.10 17.98
N ALA A 339 6.08 -13.93 16.73
CA ALA A 339 7.50 -13.79 16.48
C ALA A 339 8.07 -12.47 17.00
N GLN A 340 7.34 -11.36 16.87
CA GLN A 340 7.74 -10.08 17.46
C GLN A 340 7.83 -10.16 18.99
N GLN A 341 6.88 -10.83 19.63
CA GLN A 341 6.95 -11.06 21.09
C GLN A 341 8.18 -11.90 21.49
N ARG A 342 8.60 -12.88 20.67
CA ARG A 342 9.86 -13.62 20.90
C ARG A 342 11.09 -12.73 20.75
N ALA A 343 11.10 -11.84 19.74
CA ALA A 343 12.17 -10.86 19.57
C ALA A 343 12.29 -9.93 20.79
N LEU A 344 11.15 -9.45 21.30
CA LEU A 344 11.08 -8.60 22.48
C LEU A 344 11.41 -9.33 23.80
N ALA A 345 11.27 -10.65 23.84
CA ALA A 345 11.76 -11.45 24.96
C ALA A 345 13.31 -11.50 25.00
N PHE A 346 13.98 -11.35 23.86
CA PHE A 346 15.43 -11.23 23.78
C PHE A 346 15.92 -9.82 24.08
N ASP A 347 15.26 -8.81 23.52
CA ASP A 347 15.54 -7.40 23.73
C ASP A 347 14.23 -6.61 23.86
N PRO A 348 13.79 -6.30 25.08
CA PRO A 348 12.54 -5.54 25.30
C PRO A 348 12.54 -4.13 24.69
N ASP A 349 13.71 -3.57 24.38
CA ASP A 349 13.86 -2.23 23.80
C ASP A 349 14.10 -2.23 22.28
N TYR A 350 13.97 -3.39 21.63
CA TYR A 350 14.13 -3.51 20.18
C TYR A 350 12.95 -2.87 19.45
N LEU A 351 13.11 -1.59 19.05
CA LEU A 351 12.03 -0.77 18.48
C LEU A 351 11.40 -1.36 17.22
N PRO A 352 12.15 -1.94 16.24
CA PRO A 352 11.50 -2.51 15.05
C PRO A 352 10.48 -3.61 15.38
N ALA A 353 10.74 -4.44 16.38
CA ALA A 353 9.78 -5.47 16.79
C ALA A 353 8.58 -4.90 17.56
N ARG A 354 8.75 -3.79 18.30
CA ARG A 354 7.64 -3.10 18.95
C ARG A 354 6.70 -2.47 17.93
N GLU A 355 7.26 -1.81 16.94
CA GLU A 355 6.51 -1.17 15.86
C GLU A 355 5.72 -2.21 15.06
N GLN A 356 6.39 -3.25 14.57
CA GLN A 356 5.73 -4.32 13.84
C GLN A 356 4.66 -5.05 14.67
N LEU A 357 4.89 -5.25 15.96
CA LEU A 357 3.89 -5.83 16.87
C LEU A 357 2.66 -4.94 17.00
N ALA A 358 2.86 -3.61 17.08
CA ALA A 358 1.75 -2.66 17.12
C ALA A 358 0.92 -2.73 15.84
N GLU A 359 1.57 -2.75 14.67
CA GLU A 359 0.88 -2.92 13.39
C GLU A 359 0.13 -4.25 13.29
N ASP A 360 0.75 -5.35 13.70
CA ASP A 360 0.10 -6.67 13.69
C ASP A 360 -1.14 -6.68 14.58
N TRP A 361 -1.08 -6.08 15.77
CA TRP A 361 -2.23 -5.94 16.65
C TRP A 361 -3.35 -5.07 16.04
N LEU A 362 -2.99 -3.98 15.37
CA LEU A 362 -3.95 -3.14 14.65
C LEU A 362 -4.65 -3.91 13.51
N ARG A 363 -3.93 -4.79 12.81
CA ARG A 363 -4.47 -5.64 11.74
C ARG A 363 -5.31 -6.81 12.27
N LEU A 364 -5.00 -7.28 13.48
CA LEU A 364 -5.77 -8.32 14.18
C LEU A 364 -7.01 -7.78 14.93
N GLY A 365 -7.26 -6.46 14.89
CA GLY A 365 -8.37 -5.83 15.60
C GLY A 365 -8.12 -5.61 17.10
N GLN A 366 -6.89 -5.82 17.58
CA GLN A 366 -6.47 -5.51 18.95
C GLN A 366 -6.06 -4.02 19.02
N SER A 367 -7.02 -3.15 18.70
CA SER A 367 -6.75 -1.74 18.43
C SER A 367 -6.18 -0.98 19.64
N ASP A 368 -6.73 -1.20 20.84
CA ASP A 368 -6.28 -0.50 22.04
C ASP A 368 -4.81 -0.79 22.38
N ASP A 369 -4.41 -2.06 22.30
CA ASP A 369 -3.02 -2.48 22.55
C ASP A 369 -2.09 -1.99 21.45
N GLY A 370 -2.53 -2.05 20.18
CA GLY A 370 -1.77 -1.58 19.02
C GLY A 370 -1.50 -0.07 19.10
N TRP A 371 -2.53 0.74 19.31
CA TRP A 371 -2.39 2.20 19.44
C TRP A 371 -1.52 2.60 20.64
N LYS A 372 -1.68 1.94 21.76
CA LYS A 372 -0.84 2.18 22.93
C LYS A 372 0.63 1.88 22.67
N LEU A 373 0.92 0.75 22.03
CA LEU A 373 2.30 0.36 21.75
C LEU A 373 2.98 1.30 20.76
N ILE A 374 2.28 1.72 19.70
CA ILE A 374 2.85 2.67 18.73
C ILE A 374 3.10 4.06 19.34
N GLN A 375 2.26 4.51 20.27
CA GLN A 375 2.51 5.72 21.05
C GLN A 375 3.77 5.60 21.92
N GLU A 376 4.03 4.42 22.50
CA GLU A 376 5.26 4.14 23.24
C GLU A 376 6.49 4.16 22.32
N VAL A 377 6.39 3.63 21.08
CA VAL A 377 7.45 3.68 20.07
C VAL A 377 7.76 5.14 19.72
N HIS A 378 6.74 5.91 19.34
CA HIS A 378 6.89 7.32 18.97
C HIS A 378 7.48 8.18 20.10
N LYS A 379 7.11 7.90 21.35
CA LYS A 379 7.68 8.61 22.52
C LYS A 379 9.17 8.34 22.71
N ARG A 380 9.64 7.15 22.32
CA ARG A 380 11.06 6.77 22.41
C ARG A 380 11.86 7.23 21.20
N ASP A 381 11.22 7.26 20.05
CA ASP A 381 11.81 7.67 18.78
C ASP A 381 10.86 8.60 18.01
N GLY A 382 11.02 9.88 18.25
CA GLY A 382 10.21 10.91 17.57
C GLY A 382 10.58 11.15 16.11
N TYR A 383 11.66 10.52 15.61
CA TYR A 383 12.06 10.63 14.20
C TYR A 383 11.46 9.51 13.32
N ASP A 384 11.00 8.42 13.91
CA ASP A 384 10.38 7.34 13.14
C ASP A 384 9.11 7.82 12.42
N VAL A 385 9.12 7.76 11.09
CA VAL A 385 8.06 8.33 10.23
C VAL A 385 6.78 7.53 10.33
N THR A 386 6.86 6.19 10.36
CA THR A 386 5.70 5.31 10.49
C THR A 386 5.00 5.52 11.83
N ALA A 387 5.76 5.52 12.93
CA ALA A 387 5.21 5.75 14.26
C ALA A 387 4.59 7.15 14.39
N PHE A 388 5.24 8.19 13.83
CA PHE A 388 4.69 9.55 13.77
C PHE A 388 3.37 9.62 12.99
N ASN A 389 3.32 9.00 11.82
CA ASN A 389 2.13 8.98 10.97
C ASN A 389 0.95 8.29 11.68
N LEU A 390 1.19 7.10 12.27
CA LEU A 390 0.16 6.34 12.97
C LEU A 390 -0.37 7.08 14.21
N VAL A 391 0.51 7.70 15.02
CA VAL A 391 0.06 8.49 16.19
C VAL A 391 -0.74 9.71 15.74
N THR A 392 -0.32 10.40 14.68
CA THR A 392 -1.05 11.54 14.11
C THR A 392 -2.43 11.10 13.61
N LEU A 393 -2.50 9.97 12.93
CA LEU A 393 -3.77 9.41 12.47
C LEU A 393 -4.68 9.02 13.64
N HIS A 394 -4.15 8.41 14.68
CA HIS A 394 -4.93 8.06 15.86
C HIS A 394 -5.62 9.26 16.51
N ASP A 395 -4.91 10.42 16.59
CA ASP A 395 -5.48 11.67 17.08
C ASP A 395 -6.61 12.22 16.17
N GLN A 396 -6.55 11.92 14.87
CA GLN A 396 -7.63 12.25 13.92
C GLN A 396 -8.81 11.31 14.08
N MET A 397 -8.55 9.99 14.17
CA MET A 397 -9.59 8.97 14.36
C MET A 397 -10.35 9.12 15.68
N ALA A 398 -9.76 9.76 16.70
CA ALA A 398 -10.46 10.11 17.94
C ALA A 398 -11.68 11.03 17.71
N LYS A 399 -11.77 11.69 16.53
CA LYS A 399 -12.92 12.52 16.12
C LYS A 399 -13.94 11.76 15.29
N PHE A 400 -13.64 10.52 14.93
CA PHE A 400 -14.58 9.67 14.16
C PHE A 400 -15.75 9.26 15.04
N GLN A 401 -16.89 9.06 14.39
CA GLN A 401 -18.07 8.49 14.99
C GLN A 401 -18.03 6.98 14.79
N THR A 402 -18.35 6.24 15.84
CA THR A 402 -18.54 4.80 15.77
C THR A 402 -20.03 4.51 15.51
N VAL A 403 -20.29 3.76 14.43
CA VAL A 403 -21.61 3.18 14.14
C VAL A 403 -21.47 1.67 14.26
N SER A 404 -22.26 1.01 15.08
CA SER A 404 -22.02 -0.41 15.38
C SER A 404 -23.30 -1.21 15.62
N ASN A 405 -23.18 -2.52 15.43
CA ASN A 405 -24.13 -3.53 15.87
C ASN A 405 -23.37 -4.73 16.49
N GLU A 406 -24.03 -5.89 16.65
CA GLU A 406 -23.38 -7.08 17.24
C GLU A 406 -22.22 -7.62 16.38
N ASP A 407 -22.23 -7.38 15.07
CA ASP A 407 -21.36 -8.00 14.08
C ASP A 407 -20.29 -7.06 13.50
N PHE A 408 -20.53 -5.74 13.60
CA PHE A 408 -19.68 -4.72 12.98
C PHE A 408 -19.44 -3.53 13.88
N ILE A 409 -18.21 -2.99 13.78
CA ILE A 409 -17.78 -1.73 14.39
C ILE A 409 -17.24 -0.87 13.25
N VAL A 410 -17.99 0.17 12.86
CA VAL A 410 -17.62 1.06 11.74
C VAL A 410 -17.18 2.41 12.28
N HIS A 411 -15.99 2.85 11.91
CA HIS A 411 -15.44 4.16 12.23
C HIS A 411 -15.42 5.02 10.97
N MET A 412 -16.05 6.19 11.03
CA MET A 412 -16.08 7.15 9.93
C MET A 412 -16.30 8.57 10.47
N THR A 413 -16.12 9.59 9.63
CA THR A 413 -16.36 10.97 10.05
C THR A 413 -17.83 11.14 10.48
N PRO A 414 -18.12 12.07 11.44
CA PRO A 414 -19.50 12.27 11.91
C PRO A 414 -20.48 12.63 10.80
N MET A 415 -20.04 13.41 9.80
CA MET A 415 -20.86 13.78 8.66
C MET A 415 -21.21 12.56 7.81
N GLU A 416 -20.23 11.75 7.44
CA GLU A 416 -20.43 10.55 6.63
C GLU A 416 -21.24 9.48 7.39
N ALA A 417 -21.00 9.32 8.70
CA ALA A 417 -21.79 8.45 9.56
C ALA A 417 -23.28 8.83 9.55
N GLY A 418 -23.57 10.13 9.58
CA GLY A 418 -24.93 10.66 9.47
C GLY A 418 -25.55 10.48 8.09
N LEU A 419 -24.74 10.46 7.02
CA LEU A 419 -25.23 10.34 5.65
C LEU A 419 -25.49 8.89 5.23
N TYR A 420 -24.56 7.98 5.50
CA TYR A 420 -24.68 6.60 4.99
C TYR A 420 -24.20 5.51 5.95
N GLY A 421 -23.82 5.84 7.20
CA GLY A 421 -23.35 4.83 8.15
C GLY A 421 -24.38 3.74 8.48
N ASP A 422 -25.66 4.09 8.51
CA ASP A 422 -26.78 3.15 8.65
C ASP A 422 -26.85 2.17 7.45
N LEU A 423 -26.63 2.67 6.24
CA LEU A 423 -26.63 1.87 5.02
C LEU A 423 -25.41 0.94 4.94
N VAL A 424 -24.27 1.37 5.47
CA VAL A 424 -23.06 0.52 5.59
C VAL A 424 -23.37 -0.68 6.48
N LEU A 425 -23.93 -0.46 7.69
CA LEU A 425 -24.27 -1.56 8.59
C LEU A 425 -25.34 -2.50 8.01
N GLU A 426 -26.36 -1.95 7.35
CA GLU A 426 -27.42 -2.74 6.72
C GLU A 426 -26.84 -3.65 5.62
N MET A 427 -26.00 -3.09 4.74
CA MET A 427 -25.41 -3.84 3.65
C MET A 427 -24.45 -4.93 4.16
N LEU A 428 -23.53 -4.60 5.07
CA LEU A 428 -22.58 -5.56 5.63
C LEU A 428 -23.27 -6.66 6.42
N SER A 429 -24.34 -6.35 7.15
CA SER A 429 -25.12 -7.38 7.89
C SER A 429 -25.77 -8.37 6.94
N ARG A 430 -26.36 -7.88 5.83
CA ARG A 430 -26.92 -8.73 4.78
C ARG A 430 -25.85 -9.58 4.11
N GLU A 431 -24.72 -9.01 3.78
CA GLU A 431 -23.61 -9.71 3.17
C GLU A 431 -23.08 -10.81 4.09
N ARG A 432 -22.90 -10.48 5.37
CA ARG A 432 -22.45 -11.46 6.38
C ARG A 432 -23.38 -12.66 6.45
N GLU A 433 -24.68 -12.43 6.49
CA GLU A 433 -25.67 -13.52 6.50
C GLU A 433 -25.52 -14.41 5.25
N LEU A 434 -25.43 -13.80 4.06
CA LEU A 434 -25.31 -14.52 2.80
C LEU A 434 -23.99 -15.30 2.71
N MET A 435 -22.86 -14.66 3.00
CA MET A 435 -21.55 -15.23 2.79
C MET A 435 -21.20 -16.28 3.85
N THR A 436 -21.54 -16.05 5.13
CA THR A 436 -21.30 -17.04 6.19
C THR A 436 -22.10 -18.32 5.92
N HIS A 437 -23.35 -18.19 5.45
CA HIS A 437 -24.16 -19.33 5.04
C HIS A 437 -23.59 -20.04 3.80
N LYS A 438 -23.22 -19.27 2.76
CA LYS A 438 -22.71 -19.78 1.49
C LYS A 438 -21.43 -20.58 1.67
N TYR A 439 -20.47 -20.04 2.42
CA TYR A 439 -19.15 -20.66 2.64
C TYR A 439 -19.08 -21.55 3.88
N GLY A 440 -20.10 -21.56 4.73
CA GLY A 440 -20.11 -22.35 5.97
C GLY A 440 -19.13 -21.82 7.03
N VAL A 441 -18.80 -20.54 6.99
CA VAL A 441 -17.83 -19.88 7.89
C VAL A 441 -18.54 -19.32 9.12
N LYS A 442 -17.89 -19.40 10.27
CA LYS A 442 -18.38 -18.78 11.52
C LYS A 442 -17.41 -17.70 11.94
N LEU A 443 -17.85 -16.46 11.95
CA LEU A 443 -17.11 -15.34 12.54
C LEU A 443 -17.34 -15.29 14.04
N THR A 444 -16.28 -15.15 14.81
CA THR A 444 -16.30 -15.23 16.28
C THR A 444 -16.15 -13.88 16.98
N GLN A 445 -15.85 -12.83 16.23
CA GLN A 445 -15.69 -11.47 16.70
C GLN A 445 -16.29 -10.50 15.68
N PRO A 446 -16.69 -9.29 16.09
CA PRO A 446 -17.12 -8.25 15.17
C PRO A 446 -16.01 -7.90 14.16
N THR A 447 -16.42 -7.58 12.93
CA THR A 447 -15.50 -7.01 11.94
C THR A 447 -15.39 -5.51 12.17
N VAL A 448 -14.16 -5.01 12.26
CA VAL A 448 -13.87 -3.57 12.35
C VAL A 448 -13.74 -3.02 10.92
N VAL A 449 -14.38 -1.88 10.67
CA VAL A 449 -14.34 -1.21 9.36
C VAL A 449 -13.98 0.26 9.55
N ASP A 450 -12.78 0.64 9.12
CA ASP A 450 -12.28 2.01 9.21
C ASP A 450 -12.43 2.67 7.83
N ILE A 451 -13.28 3.71 7.70
CA ILE A 451 -13.58 4.41 6.45
C ILE A 451 -12.99 5.83 6.49
N PHE A 452 -12.12 6.14 5.52
CA PHE A 452 -11.33 7.37 5.50
C PHE A 452 -11.73 8.31 4.36
N PRO A 453 -11.99 9.61 4.65
CA PRO A 453 -12.27 10.62 3.62
C PRO A 453 -11.01 11.09 2.88
N GLU A 454 -9.82 10.80 3.41
CA GLU A 454 -8.54 11.22 2.85
C GLU A 454 -7.69 9.98 2.48
N GLN A 455 -7.27 9.91 1.24
CA GLN A 455 -6.42 8.82 0.73
C GLN A 455 -5.14 8.62 1.57
N LYS A 456 -4.54 9.73 2.04
CA LYS A 456 -3.33 9.66 2.88
C LYS A 456 -3.59 8.97 4.22
N ASP A 457 -4.76 9.21 4.84
CA ASP A 457 -5.12 8.63 6.14
C ASP A 457 -5.40 7.13 6.00
N PHE A 458 -6.08 6.74 4.91
CA PHE A 458 -6.21 5.35 4.52
C PHE A 458 -4.83 4.68 4.32
N GLY A 459 -3.92 5.34 3.58
CA GLY A 459 -2.57 4.85 3.35
C GLY A 459 -1.79 4.65 4.65
N VAL A 460 -1.86 5.61 5.57
CA VAL A 460 -1.22 5.51 6.90
C VAL A 460 -1.82 4.36 7.71
N ARG A 461 -3.16 4.23 7.78
CA ARG A 461 -3.80 3.15 8.54
C ARG A 461 -3.46 1.76 8.01
N THR A 462 -3.32 1.65 6.72
CA THR A 462 -3.14 0.37 6.00
C THR A 462 -1.67 -0.04 5.92
N PHE A 463 -0.80 0.92 5.60
CA PHE A 463 0.60 0.67 5.23
C PHE A 463 1.62 1.45 6.09
N GLY A 464 1.19 2.25 7.06
CA GLY A 464 2.05 3.13 7.86
C GLY A 464 2.50 4.41 7.13
N MET A 465 2.22 4.52 5.82
CA MET A 465 2.70 5.59 4.94
C MET A 465 1.56 6.18 4.11
N PRO A 466 1.59 7.51 3.82
CA PRO A 466 0.49 8.19 3.12
C PRO A 466 0.42 7.89 1.61
N ASP A 467 1.53 7.45 1.00
CA ASP A 467 1.69 7.38 -0.45
C ASP A 467 1.46 5.96 -0.98
N ASN A 468 0.19 5.57 -1.12
CA ASN A 468 -0.21 4.30 -1.76
C ASN A 468 -1.48 4.53 -2.60
N PRO A 469 -1.37 5.23 -3.75
CA PRO A 469 -2.50 5.46 -4.63
C PRO A 469 -2.95 4.15 -5.29
N GLY A 470 -4.27 4.03 -5.55
CA GLY A 470 -4.84 2.94 -6.34
C GLY A 470 -5.56 1.85 -5.54
N TYR A 471 -5.44 1.81 -4.23
CA TYR A 471 -6.25 0.93 -3.39
C TYR A 471 -7.53 1.64 -2.96
N LEU A 472 -8.69 0.96 -3.10
CA LEU A 472 -9.99 1.43 -2.62
C LEU A 472 -10.32 0.90 -1.24
N GLY A 473 -9.89 -0.31 -0.94
CA GLY A 473 -10.01 -0.98 0.33
C GLY A 473 -8.88 -1.99 0.53
N VAL A 474 -8.72 -2.47 1.75
CA VAL A 474 -7.84 -3.58 2.14
C VAL A 474 -8.44 -4.29 3.34
N CYS A 475 -8.51 -5.61 3.27
CA CYS A 475 -8.95 -6.47 4.36
C CYS A 475 -7.78 -7.24 4.98
N PHE A 476 -7.67 -7.22 6.30
CA PHE A 476 -6.67 -7.98 7.07
C PHE A 476 -7.25 -9.24 7.75
N GLY A 477 -8.46 -9.60 7.41
CA GLY A 477 -9.21 -10.69 8.02
C GLY A 477 -10.34 -10.18 8.90
N SER A 478 -10.08 -9.69 10.11
CA SER A 478 -11.10 -9.10 10.99
C SER A 478 -11.19 -7.57 10.93
N VAL A 479 -10.32 -6.95 10.20
CA VAL A 479 -10.27 -5.49 10.01
C VAL A 479 -10.28 -5.16 8.53
N ILE A 480 -11.16 -4.25 8.15
CA ILE A 480 -11.25 -3.65 6.82
C ILE A 480 -10.87 -2.17 6.96
N THR A 481 -10.01 -1.69 6.06
CA THR A 481 -9.77 -0.27 5.85
C THR A 481 -10.26 0.10 4.46
N ALA A 482 -10.99 1.20 4.31
CA ALA A 482 -11.54 1.60 3.02
C ALA A 482 -11.48 3.12 2.83
N ASN A 483 -11.37 3.53 1.58
CA ASN A 483 -11.57 4.90 1.18
C ASN A 483 -13.06 5.22 1.09
N SER A 484 -13.45 6.38 1.59
CA SER A 484 -14.80 6.88 1.36
C SER A 484 -14.90 7.54 -0.03
N PRO A 485 -16.14 7.77 -0.53
CA PRO A 485 -16.33 8.55 -1.76
C PRO A 485 -15.71 9.95 -1.73
N ALA A 486 -15.46 10.53 -0.56
CA ALA A 486 -14.80 11.82 -0.42
C ALA A 486 -13.33 11.81 -0.88
N SER A 487 -12.65 10.67 -0.82
CA SER A 487 -11.25 10.53 -1.23
C SER A 487 -11.04 10.67 -2.74
N GLN A 488 -12.10 10.48 -3.55
CA GLN A 488 -12.09 10.52 -5.02
C GLN A 488 -13.23 11.38 -5.55
N THR A 489 -13.13 12.68 -5.39
CA THR A 489 -14.21 13.62 -5.67
C THR A 489 -14.64 13.67 -7.14
N GLU A 490 -13.74 13.43 -8.10
CA GLU A 490 -14.05 13.49 -9.53
C GLU A 490 -14.74 12.20 -10.04
N ASN A 491 -14.29 11.03 -9.56
CA ASN A 491 -14.83 9.73 -9.95
C ASN A 491 -14.93 8.84 -8.73
N PRO A 492 -15.91 9.05 -7.85
CA PRO A 492 -16.06 8.26 -6.63
C PRO A 492 -16.41 6.82 -6.99
N ALA A 493 -15.69 5.88 -6.37
CA ALA A 493 -16.01 4.47 -6.48
C ALA A 493 -17.31 4.14 -5.72
N ASN A 494 -18.03 3.14 -6.19
CA ASN A 494 -19.21 2.63 -5.51
C ASN A 494 -18.80 1.98 -4.18
N TRP A 495 -19.08 2.66 -3.05
CA TRP A 495 -18.67 2.19 -1.74
C TRP A 495 -19.31 0.84 -1.36
N GLN A 496 -20.46 0.48 -1.94
CA GLN A 496 -21.08 -0.82 -1.71
C GLN A 496 -20.30 -1.94 -2.38
N ASP A 497 -19.82 -1.72 -3.60
CA ASP A 497 -18.97 -2.65 -4.32
C ASP A 497 -17.65 -2.87 -3.58
N VAL A 498 -16.99 -1.78 -3.18
CA VAL A 498 -15.73 -1.83 -2.42
C VAL A 498 -15.88 -2.61 -1.12
N LEU A 499 -16.89 -2.28 -0.30
CA LEU A 499 -17.07 -2.95 0.99
C LEU A 499 -17.51 -4.41 0.83
N TRP A 500 -18.26 -4.75 -0.22
CA TRP A 500 -18.61 -6.13 -0.56
C TRP A 500 -17.37 -6.93 -0.90
N HIS A 501 -16.49 -6.38 -1.73
CA HIS A 501 -15.19 -6.98 -2.05
C HIS A 501 -14.37 -7.27 -0.79
N GLU A 502 -14.22 -6.27 0.06
CA GLU A 502 -13.41 -6.40 1.28
C GLU A 502 -14.02 -7.38 2.28
N PHE A 503 -15.35 -7.42 2.39
CA PHE A 503 -15.97 -8.39 3.29
C PHE A 503 -15.90 -9.83 2.75
N ALA A 504 -15.92 -10.03 1.44
CA ALA A 504 -15.64 -11.35 0.86
C ALA A 504 -14.26 -11.88 1.27
N HIS A 505 -13.25 -10.99 1.40
CA HIS A 505 -11.96 -11.35 1.97
C HIS A 505 -12.06 -11.77 3.45
N VAL A 506 -12.89 -11.13 4.28
CA VAL A 506 -13.09 -11.56 5.69
C VAL A 506 -13.48 -13.04 5.75
N ILE A 507 -14.40 -13.45 4.89
CA ILE A 507 -14.91 -14.83 4.82
C ILE A 507 -13.82 -15.79 4.32
N THR A 508 -13.17 -15.45 3.22
CA THR A 508 -12.20 -16.34 2.56
C THR A 508 -10.90 -16.48 3.34
N LEU A 509 -10.42 -15.38 3.94
CA LEU A 509 -9.26 -15.40 4.84
C LEU A 509 -9.55 -16.17 6.12
N THR A 510 -10.75 -16.05 6.68
CA THR A 510 -11.17 -16.87 7.83
C THR A 510 -11.24 -18.35 7.46
N ALA A 511 -11.84 -18.71 6.31
CA ALA A 511 -11.95 -20.10 5.85
C ALA A 511 -10.58 -20.73 5.61
N SER A 512 -9.64 -19.99 5.05
CA SER A 512 -8.28 -20.44 4.74
C SER A 512 -7.26 -20.18 5.85
N LYS A 513 -7.67 -19.67 7.02
CA LYS A 513 -6.79 -19.28 8.13
C LYS A 513 -5.63 -18.37 7.66
N ASN A 514 -5.92 -17.44 6.76
CA ASN A 514 -4.99 -16.52 6.10
C ASN A 514 -3.89 -17.22 5.25
N LYS A 515 -4.06 -18.47 4.84
CA LYS A 515 -3.04 -19.25 4.10
C LYS A 515 -3.36 -19.41 2.61
N MET A 516 -4.07 -18.47 2.02
CA MET A 516 -4.40 -18.53 0.59
C MET A 516 -3.54 -17.57 -0.24
N PRO A 517 -3.22 -17.92 -1.50
CA PRO A 517 -2.50 -17.01 -2.38
C PRO A 517 -3.38 -15.83 -2.79
N ARG A 518 -2.74 -14.67 -3.07
CA ARG A 518 -3.44 -13.44 -3.40
C ARG A 518 -4.44 -13.60 -4.55
N TRP A 519 -4.02 -14.19 -5.66
CA TRP A 519 -4.88 -14.33 -6.83
C TRP A 519 -6.20 -15.08 -6.53
N PHE A 520 -6.14 -16.07 -5.62
CA PHE A 520 -7.31 -16.86 -5.28
C PHE A 520 -8.28 -16.07 -4.40
N SER A 521 -7.75 -15.26 -3.49
CA SER A 521 -8.52 -14.34 -2.66
C SER A 521 -9.21 -13.28 -3.52
N GLU A 522 -8.45 -12.56 -4.35
CA GLU A 522 -8.97 -11.53 -5.25
C GLU A 522 -9.99 -12.10 -6.25
N GLY A 523 -9.68 -13.28 -6.81
CA GLY A 523 -10.58 -13.95 -7.74
C GLY A 523 -11.94 -14.31 -7.14
N ILE A 524 -11.98 -14.74 -5.88
CA ILE A 524 -13.23 -15.01 -5.17
C ILE A 524 -13.98 -13.72 -4.89
N SER A 525 -13.32 -12.66 -4.42
CA SER A 525 -13.97 -11.38 -4.13
C SER A 525 -14.63 -10.79 -5.37
N VAL A 526 -13.91 -10.70 -6.49
CA VAL A 526 -14.48 -10.19 -7.76
C VAL A 526 -15.59 -11.11 -8.30
N TYR A 527 -15.49 -12.41 -8.09
CA TYR A 527 -16.59 -13.34 -8.44
C TYR A 527 -17.83 -13.04 -7.59
N GLU A 528 -17.68 -12.80 -6.29
CA GLU A 528 -18.80 -12.52 -5.37
C GLU A 528 -19.44 -11.14 -5.62
N GLU A 529 -18.67 -10.12 -6.02
CA GLU A 529 -19.19 -8.85 -6.50
C GLU A 529 -20.20 -9.06 -7.62
N ARG A 530 -19.80 -9.81 -8.67
CA ARG A 530 -20.68 -10.09 -9.83
C ARG A 530 -21.90 -10.95 -9.47
N GLN A 531 -21.79 -11.80 -8.44
CA GLN A 531 -22.95 -12.55 -7.96
C GLN A 531 -23.94 -11.65 -7.19
N ALA A 532 -23.44 -10.65 -6.47
CA ALA A 532 -24.25 -9.69 -5.73
C ALA A 532 -24.96 -8.69 -6.66
N ASN A 533 -24.20 -8.15 -7.61
CA ASN A 533 -24.71 -7.22 -8.61
C ASN A 533 -23.97 -7.42 -9.94
N PRO A 534 -24.67 -7.80 -11.03
CA PRO A 534 -24.05 -8.02 -12.34
C PRO A 534 -23.34 -6.81 -12.94
N ALA A 535 -23.47 -5.60 -12.36
CA ALA A 535 -22.75 -4.41 -12.80
C ALA A 535 -21.47 -4.16 -12.00
N TRP A 536 -21.22 -4.91 -10.92
CA TRP A 536 -20.04 -4.79 -10.06
C TRP A 536 -18.86 -5.63 -10.59
N GLY A 537 -17.67 -5.32 -10.10
CA GLY A 537 -16.46 -6.06 -10.40
C GLY A 537 -15.95 -5.91 -11.84
N GLU A 538 -14.94 -6.69 -12.16
CA GLU A 538 -14.31 -6.70 -13.48
C GLU A 538 -15.08 -7.61 -14.46
N HIS A 539 -15.22 -7.13 -15.71
CA HIS A 539 -15.92 -7.82 -16.79
C HIS A 539 -15.05 -7.94 -18.04
N MET A 540 -15.39 -8.93 -18.90
CA MET A 540 -14.78 -9.05 -20.22
C MET A 540 -14.99 -7.76 -21.02
N ASN A 541 -13.90 -7.18 -21.46
CA ASN A 541 -13.84 -5.99 -22.31
C ASN A 541 -12.94 -6.24 -23.54
N LEU A 542 -12.83 -5.26 -24.43
CA LEU A 542 -12.02 -5.43 -25.66
C LEU A 542 -10.54 -5.61 -25.37
N GLY A 543 -10.02 -4.94 -24.31
CA GLY A 543 -8.64 -5.09 -23.89
C GLY A 543 -8.34 -6.50 -23.38
N TYR A 544 -9.20 -7.04 -22.50
CA TYR A 544 -9.05 -8.39 -21.95
C TYR A 544 -9.25 -9.46 -23.01
N ARG A 545 -10.20 -9.24 -23.94
CA ARG A 545 -10.39 -10.09 -25.12
C ARG A 545 -9.10 -10.22 -25.93
N ASP A 546 -8.47 -9.08 -26.24
CA ASP A 546 -7.24 -9.07 -27.02
C ASP A 546 -6.11 -9.79 -26.28
N LEU A 547 -5.91 -9.56 -24.99
CA LEU A 547 -4.92 -10.28 -24.17
C LEU A 547 -5.13 -11.80 -24.22
N ILE A 548 -6.38 -12.26 -24.06
CA ILE A 548 -6.70 -13.69 -24.12
C ILE A 548 -6.41 -14.28 -25.50
N LEU A 549 -6.83 -13.61 -26.57
CA LEU A 549 -6.66 -14.09 -27.94
C LEU A 549 -5.20 -14.06 -28.40
N ASN A 550 -4.39 -13.16 -27.84
CA ASN A 550 -2.94 -13.10 -28.06
C ASN A 550 -2.17 -14.16 -27.26
N GLY A 551 -2.85 -14.95 -26.41
CA GLY A 551 -2.22 -15.99 -25.60
C GLY A 551 -1.51 -15.48 -24.36
N GLU A 552 -1.95 -14.32 -23.81
CA GLU A 552 -1.37 -13.69 -22.63
C GLU A 552 -2.01 -14.15 -21.31
N LEU A 553 -2.79 -15.24 -21.32
CA LEU A 553 -3.26 -15.87 -20.08
C LEU A 553 -2.08 -16.35 -19.23
N THR A 554 -2.17 -16.08 -17.95
CA THR A 554 -1.16 -16.53 -16.98
C THR A 554 -1.39 -18.00 -16.62
N PRO A 555 -0.38 -18.89 -16.65
CA PRO A 555 -0.53 -20.25 -16.16
C PRO A 555 -1.06 -20.27 -14.72
N LEU A 556 -2.08 -21.10 -14.43
CA LEU A 556 -2.73 -21.15 -13.11
C LEU A 556 -1.74 -21.34 -11.96
N GLY A 557 -0.72 -22.20 -12.18
CA GLY A 557 0.34 -22.43 -11.20
C GLY A 557 1.23 -21.24 -10.90
N LYS A 558 1.09 -20.14 -11.65
CA LYS A 558 1.88 -18.90 -11.50
C LYS A 558 1.01 -17.64 -11.43
N LEU A 559 -0.29 -17.79 -11.22
CA LEU A 559 -1.23 -16.68 -11.33
C LEU A 559 -0.97 -15.56 -10.29
N SER A 560 -0.39 -15.88 -9.13
CA SER A 560 0.09 -14.85 -8.18
C SER A 560 1.08 -13.87 -8.81
N SER A 561 1.90 -14.31 -9.76
CA SER A 561 2.88 -13.43 -10.40
C SER A 561 2.24 -12.32 -11.24
N ALA A 562 1.02 -12.49 -11.71
CA ALA A 562 0.28 -11.47 -12.45
C ALA A 562 -0.04 -10.22 -11.61
N PHE A 563 -0.20 -10.40 -10.29
CA PHE A 563 -0.41 -9.28 -9.35
C PHE A 563 0.88 -8.60 -8.91
N LEU A 564 1.97 -9.36 -8.86
CA LEU A 564 3.22 -8.93 -8.25
C LEU A 564 4.20 -8.33 -9.26
N ALA A 565 4.01 -8.66 -10.53
CA ALA A 565 4.83 -8.20 -11.63
C ALA A 565 4.01 -7.89 -12.89
N PRO A 566 2.93 -7.10 -12.79
CA PRO A 566 2.17 -6.72 -13.97
C PRO A 566 3.06 -5.91 -14.92
N LYS A 567 2.85 -6.07 -16.24
CA LYS A 567 3.57 -5.29 -17.25
C LYS A 567 3.17 -3.82 -17.22
N ASP A 568 1.91 -3.55 -16.93
CA ASP A 568 1.29 -2.23 -16.81
C ASP A 568 0.00 -2.31 -15.98
N SER A 569 -0.70 -1.20 -15.81
CA SER A 569 -1.98 -1.13 -15.08
C SER A 569 -3.09 -1.98 -15.71
N GLN A 570 -3.12 -2.11 -17.04
CA GLN A 570 -4.11 -2.95 -17.73
C GLN A 570 -3.90 -4.43 -17.40
N HIS A 571 -2.64 -4.90 -17.34
CA HIS A 571 -2.34 -6.28 -16.94
C HIS A 571 -2.66 -6.54 -15.48
N LEU A 572 -2.53 -5.54 -14.60
CA LEU A 572 -2.95 -5.67 -13.20
C LEU A 572 -4.47 -5.87 -13.10
N LEU A 573 -5.26 -5.03 -13.75
CA LEU A 573 -6.72 -5.18 -13.78
C LEU A 573 -7.14 -6.50 -14.45
N PHE A 574 -6.42 -6.89 -15.51
CA PHE A 574 -6.64 -8.20 -16.14
C PHE A 574 -6.37 -9.36 -15.18
N ALA A 575 -5.39 -9.25 -14.27
CA ALA A 575 -5.14 -10.29 -13.27
C ALA A 575 -6.34 -10.49 -12.31
N TYR A 576 -7.02 -9.41 -11.90
CA TYR A 576 -8.28 -9.49 -11.14
C TYR A 576 -9.36 -10.21 -11.93
N TYR A 577 -9.57 -9.80 -13.19
CA TYR A 577 -10.55 -10.44 -14.07
C TYR A 577 -10.22 -11.91 -14.33
N GLU A 578 -8.97 -12.21 -14.73
CA GLU A 578 -8.51 -13.58 -15.02
C GLU A 578 -8.70 -14.49 -13.82
N SER A 579 -8.32 -14.03 -12.62
CA SER A 579 -8.49 -14.76 -11.37
C SER A 579 -9.97 -15.06 -11.10
N SER A 580 -10.84 -14.07 -11.26
CA SER A 580 -12.28 -14.24 -11.06
C SER A 580 -12.90 -15.16 -12.10
N LEU A 581 -12.39 -15.16 -13.32
CA LEU A 581 -12.83 -16.07 -14.38
C LEU A 581 -12.43 -17.52 -14.10
N VAL A 582 -11.26 -17.74 -13.48
CA VAL A 582 -10.85 -19.08 -12.97
C VAL A 582 -11.81 -19.57 -11.89
N ILE A 583 -12.17 -18.71 -10.93
CA ILE A 583 -13.14 -19.05 -9.88
C ILE A 583 -14.51 -19.39 -10.49
N GLU A 584 -14.98 -18.57 -11.42
CA GLU A 584 -16.23 -18.82 -12.13
C GLU A 584 -16.22 -20.15 -12.86
N PHE A 585 -15.14 -20.47 -13.57
CA PHE A 585 -14.95 -21.75 -14.26
C PHE A 585 -14.98 -22.92 -13.29
N ILE A 586 -14.30 -22.81 -12.13
CA ILE A 586 -14.31 -23.84 -11.08
C ILE A 586 -15.73 -24.06 -10.57
N VAL A 587 -16.43 -23.00 -10.20
CA VAL A 587 -17.78 -23.11 -9.62
C VAL A 587 -18.77 -23.65 -10.65
N GLN A 588 -18.73 -23.19 -11.90
CA GLN A 588 -19.63 -23.68 -12.96
C GLN A 588 -19.42 -25.15 -13.28
N ARG A 589 -18.18 -25.63 -13.26
CA ARG A 589 -17.86 -26.99 -13.70
C ARG A 589 -17.81 -28.01 -12.59
N PHE A 590 -17.32 -27.62 -11.41
CA PHE A 590 -17.06 -28.54 -10.29
C PHE A 590 -17.92 -28.23 -9.06
N GLY A 591 -18.65 -27.13 -9.09
CA GLY A 591 -19.53 -26.69 -8.01
C GLY A 591 -18.84 -25.89 -6.91
N LEU A 592 -19.66 -25.20 -6.12
CA LEU A 592 -19.18 -24.36 -4.99
C LEU A 592 -18.48 -25.19 -3.91
N GLU A 593 -18.91 -26.45 -3.70
CA GLU A 593 -18.30 -27.31 -2.67
C GLU A 593 -16.82 -27.62 -2.98
N SER A 594 -16.41 -27.67 -4.26
CA SER A 594 -15.00 -27.79 -4.63
C SER A 594 -14.20 -26.54 -4.20
N LEU A 595 -14.75 -25.36 -4.37
CA LEU A 595 -14.12 -24.10 -3.93
C LEU A 595 -13.97 -24.06 -2.40
N LYS A 596 -15.01 -24.45 -1.66
CA LYS A 596 -14.99 -24.53 -0.19
C LYS A 596 -13.95 -25.53 0.32
N ALA A 597 -13.88 -26.69 -0.33
CA ALA A 597 -12.88 -27.71 0.01
C ALA A 597 -11.44 -27.22 -0.24
N MET A 598 -11.20 -26.48 -1.32
CA MET A 598 -9.89 -25.84 -1.56
C MET A 598 -9.53 -24.85 -0.45
N LEU A 599 -10.49 -23.99 -0.02
CA LEU A 599 -10.25 -23.05 1.07
C LEU A 599 -9.89 -23.77 2.39
N ALA A 600 -10.54 -24.87 2.69
CA ALA A 600 -10.24 -25.69 3.87
C ALA A 600 -8.84 -26.31 3.78
N ASP A 601 -8.48 -26.89 2.64
CA ASP A 601 -7.16 -27.48 2.40
C ASP A 601 -6.04 -26.43 2.52
N LEU A 602 -6.26 -25.20 2.00
CA LEU A 602 -5.33 -24.09 2.18
C LEU A 602 -5.15 -23.74 3.67
N GLY A 603 -6.26 -23.71 4.41
CA GLY A 603 -6.23 -23.49 5.87
C GLY A 603 -5.44 -24.56 6.64
N ASP A 604 -5.36 -25.77 6.09
CA ASP A 604 -4.56 -26.87 6.64
C ASP A 604 -3.13 -26.91 6.06
N GLY A 605 -2.76 -25.92 5.22
CA GLY A 605 -1.42 -25.73 4.68
C GLY A 605 -1.12 -26.46 3.38
N THR A 606 -2.14 -27.00 2.69
CA THR A 606 -2.00 -27.54 1.34
C THR A 606 -1.72 -26.38 0.36
N ASN A 607 -0.80 -26.54 -0.56
CA ASN A 607 -0.56 -25.52 -1.56
C ASN A 607 -1.69 -25.49 -2.59
N ILE A 608 -1.96 -24.30 -3.17
CA ILE A 608 -3.09 -24.05 -4.08
C ILE A 608 -3.10 -25.01 -5.29
N ASN A 609 -1.96 -25.32 -5.89
CA ASN A 609 -1.87 -26.19 -7.07
C ASN A 609 -2.26 -27.65 -6.73
N ALA A 610 -1.92 -28.09 -5.53
CA ALA A 610 -2.34 -29.39 -5.02
C ALA A 610 -3.83 -29.39 -4.67
N ALA A 611 -4.34 -28.34 -4.03
CA ALA A 611 -5.76 -28.20 -3.69
C ALA A 611 -6.63 -28.19 -4.97
N ILE A 612 -6.25 -27.43 -6.00
CA ILE A 612 -6.93 -27.44 -7.30
C ILE A 612 -6.97 -28.85 -7.86
N SER A 613 -5.82 -29.53 -7.90
CA SER A 613 -5.74 -30.88 -8.47
C SER A 613 -6.55 -31.92 -7.68
N ALA A 614 -6.66 -31.76 -6.37
CA ALA A 614 -7.40 -32.66 -5.49
C ALA A 614 -8.93 -32.51 -5.64
N HIS A 615 -9.41 -31.31 -5.82
CA HIS A 615 -10.85 -30.99 -5.83
C HIS A 615 -11.43 -30.74 -7.23
N THR A 616 -10.59 -30.82 -8.28
CA THR A 616 -11.03 -30.68 -9.67
C THR A 616 -10.43 -31.77 -10.56
N ILE A 617 -9.50 -31.41 -11.41
CA ILE A 617 -8.72 -32.28 -12.32
C ILE A 617 -7.24 -31.88 -12.22
N PRO A 618 -6.31 -32.72 -12.71
CA PRO A 618 -4.89 -32.37 -12.69
C PRO A 618 -4.61 -30.99 -13.26
N LEU A 619 -3.77 -30.19 -12.58
CA LEU A 619 -3.52 -28.79 -12.86
C LEU A 619 -3.28 -28.50 -14.35
N ARG A 620 -2.44 -29.29 -15.03
CA ARG A 620 -2.14 -29.11 -16.46
C ARG A 620 -3.37 -29.26 -17.35
N GLU A 621 -4.28 -30.17 -17.02
CA GLU A 621 -5.53 -30.33 -17.74
C GLU A 621 -6.51 -29.21 -17.41
N MET A 622 -6.51 -28.72 -16.18
CA MET A 622 -7.27 -27.56 -15.73
C MET A 622 -6.87 -26.30 -16.52
N GLU A 623 -5.56 -26.02 -16.61
CA GLU A 623 -5.01 -24.92 -17.40
C GLU A 623 -5.47 -24.96 -18.86
N LYS A 624 -5.39 -26.12 -19.49
CA LYS A 624 -5.81 -26.31 -20.88
C LYS A 624 -7.31 -26.06 -21.07
N GLN A 625 -8.13 -26.59 -20.18
CA GLN A 625 -9.59 -26.44 -20.28
C GLN A 625 -10.03 -25.01 -19.96
N PHE A 626 -9.41 -24.36 -18.97
CA PHE A 626 -9.64 -22.95 -18.67
C PHE A 626 -9.23 -22.04 -19.84
N ALA A 627 -8.08 -22.26 -20.44
CA ALA A 627 -7.65 -21.50 -21.60
C ALA A 627 -8.64 -21.63 -22.79
N GLY A 628 -9.18 -22.83 -23.00
CA GLY A 628 -10.26 -23.03 -23.98
C GLY A 628 -11.52 -22.24 -23.64
N TYR A 629 -11.98 -22.34 -22.40
CA TYR A 629 -13.15 -21.60 -21.90
C TYR A 629 -12.98 -20.08 -22.04
N ALA A 630 -11.85 -19.53 -21.59
CA ALA A 630 -11.56 -18.09 -21.70
C ALA A 630 -11.50 -17.65 -23.19
N THR A 631 -10.87 -18.43 -24.05
CA THR A 631 -10.79 -18.18 -25.50
C THR A 631 -12.17 -18.18 -26.15
N ASP A 632 -13.05 -19.10 -25.77
CA ASP A 632 -14.41 -19.15 -26.30
C ASP A 632 -15.24 -17.95 -25.85
N LEU A 633 -15.11 -17.53 -24.59
CA LEU A 633 -15.74 -16.30 -24.09
C LEU A 633 -15.24 -15.08 -24.86
N ALA A 634 -13.91 -14.95 -25.04
CA ALA A 634 -13.29 -13.83 -25.76
C ALA A 634 -13.76 -13.76 -27.22
N LYS A 635 -13.86 -14.88 -27.93
CA LYS A 635 -14.39 -14.96 -29.31
C LYS A 635 -15.86 -14.59 -29.39
N ASN A 636 -16.63 -14.90 -28.36
CA ASN A 636 -18.08 -14.68 -28.31
C ASN A 636 -18.47 -13.34 -27.69
N LEU A 637 -17.53 -12.47 -27.31
CA LEU A 637 -17.84 -11.16 -26.73
C LEU A 637 -18.69 -10.30 -27.67
N ALA A 638 -18.36 -10.26 -28.94
CA ALA A 638 -19.06 -9.50 -29.99
C ALA A 638 -19.05 -10.28 -31.30
N PRO A 639 -19.85 -11.33 -31.45
CA PRO A 639 -19.79 -12.21 -32.60
C PRO A 639 -20.18 -11.46 -33.89
N GLY A 640 -19.33 -11.57 -34.90
CA GLY A 640 -19.53 -10.93 -36.21
C GLY A 640 -19.20 -9.44 -36.27
N VAL A 641 -18.68 -8.85 -35.17
CA VAL A 641 -18.18 -7.48 -35.15
C VAL A 641 -16.70 -7.48 -35.59
N ASP A 642 -16.35 -6.59 -36.49
CA ASP A 642 -14.96 -6.32 -36.86
C ASP A 642 -14.30 -5.48 -35.77
N LEU A 643 -13.45 -6.13 -34.98
CA LEU A 643 -12.70 -5.56 -33.86
C LEU A 643 -11.20 -5.45 -34.15
N GLU A 644 -10.78 -5.61 -35.40
CA GLU A 644 -9.38 -5.47 -35.78
C GLU A 644 -8.91 -4.03 -35.56
N LYS A 645 -7.79 -3.86 -34.87
CA LYS A 645 -7.18 -2.54 -34.65
C LYS A 645 -6.37 -2.14 -35.89
N PRO A 646 -6.32 -0.85 -36.22
CA PRO A 646 -5.45 -0.37 -37.28
C PRO A 646 -3.99 -0.71 -36.97
N PRO A 647 -3.16 -1.05 -37.99
CA PRO A 647 -1.75 -1.36 -37.74
C PRO A 647 -1.02 -0.20 -37.06
N GLU A 648 -0.31 -0.45 -35.99
CA GLU A 648 0.49 0.54 -35.31
C GLU A 648 1.60 1.09 -36.19
N GLY A 649 1.77 2.40 -36.24
CA GLY A 649 2.78 3.05 -37.05
C GLY A 649 2.52 3.02 -38.57
N ALA A 650 1.31 2.60 -39.02
CA ALA A 650 0.95 2.59 -40.43
C ALA A 650 1.04 4.00 -41.06
N SER A 651 1.53 4.08 -42.30
CA SER A 651 1.48 5.31 -43.06
C SER A 651 0.03 5.74 -43.33
N GLU A 652 -0.21 7.02 -43.62
CA GLU A 652 -1.56 7.52 -44.01
C GLU A 652 -2.16 6.72 -45.18
N THR A 653 -1.31 6.27 -46.11
CA THR A 653 -1.73 5.48 -47.26
C THR A 653 -2.16 4.08 -46.85
N ASP A 654 -1.38 3.42 -46.00
CA ASP A 654 -1.69 2.08 -45.47
C ASP A 654 -2.95 2.12 -44.62
N LEU A 655 -3.09 3.15 -43.77
CA LEU A 655 -4.28 3.37 -42.98
C LEU A 655 -5.53 3.59 -43.84
N ALA A 656 -5.42 4.31 -44.97
CA ALA A 656 -6.52 4.51 -45.89
C ALA A 656 -6.92 3.19 -46.60
N ILE A 657 -5.95 2.37 -46.97
CA ILE A 657 -6.19 1.03 -47.52
C ILE A 657 -6.87 0.13 -46.48
N TRP A 658 -6.33 0.12 -45.24
CA TRP A 658 -6.91 -0.65 -44.17
C TRP A 658 -8.36 -0.24 -43.90
N LYS A 659 -8.66 1.07 -43.75
CA LYS A 659 -10.02 1.60 -43.58
C LYS A 659 -10.98 1.12 -44.69
N THR A 660 -10.51 1.03 -45.94
CA THR A 660 -11.31 0.57 -47.05
C THR A 660 -11.65 -0.93 -46.93
N GLY A 661 -10.73 -1.71 -46.39
CA GLY A 661 -10.93 -3.14 -46.13
C GLY A 661 -11.84 -3.43 -44.93
N HIS A 662 -12.01 -2.46 -44.03
CA HIS A 662 -12.72 -2.61 -42.74
C HIS A 662 -13.89 -1.62 -42.58
N PRO A 663 -14.87 -1.55 -43.52
CA PRO A 663 -15.92 -0.52 -43.53
C PRO A 663 -16.89 -0.60 -42.34
N ASN A 664 -17.00 -1.76 -41.72
CA ASN A 664 -17.85 -2.02 -40.58
C ASN A 664 -17.09 -2.14 -39.25
N ASN A 665 -15.81 -1.74 -39.25
CA ASN A 665 -14.98 -1.84 -38.05
C ASN A 665 -15.53 -1.01 -36.87
N TYR A 666 -15.50 -1.60 -35.68
CA TYR A 666 -16.06 -0.98 -34.49
C TYR A 666 -15.40 0.36 -34.17
N TYR A 667 -14.07 0.41 -34.14
CA TYR A 667 -13.32 1.62 -33.81
C TYR A 667 -13.54 2.75 -34.81
N LEU A 668 -13.58 2.42 -36.09
CA LEU A 668 -13.88 3.42 -37.15
C LEU A 668 -15.30 3.98 -37.04
N ARG A 669 -16.25 3.14 -36.66
CA ARG A 669 -17.65 3.55 -36.45
C ARG A 669 -17.82 4.41 -35.22
N MET A 670 -17.13 4.06 -34.11
CA MET A 670 -17.09 4.90 -32.92
C MET A 670 -16.44 6.24 -33.20
N GLN A 671 -15.30 6.27 -33.88
CA GLN A 671 -14.66 7.51 -34.33
C GLN A 671 -15.59 8.38 -35.18
N LYS A 672 -16.26 7.79 -36.16
CA LYS A 672 -17.22 8.51 -36.99
C LYS A 672 -18.42 9.05 -36.20
N ALA A 673 -18.89 8.29 -35.20
CA ALA A 673 -19.97 8.74 -34.31
C ALA A 673 -19.50 9.95 -33.48
N ALA A 674 -18.31 9.89 -32.91
CA ALA A 674 -17.71 10.99 -32.14
C ALA A 674 -17.54 12.26 -33.01
N ASP A 675 -17.08 12.11 -34.26
CA ASP A 675 -16.94 13.22 -35.23
C ASP A 675 -18.29 13.86 -35.56
N LEU A 676 -19.33 13.05 -35.80
CA LEU A 676 -20.71 13.53 -36.04
C LEU A 676 -21.28 14.26 -34.79
N MET A 677 -21.06 13.72 -33.64
CA MET A 677 -21.49 14.35 -32.35
C MET A 677 -20.78 15.69 -32.13
N LYS A 678 -19.49 15.76 -32.41
CA LYS A 678 -18.69 16.99 -32.33
C LYS A 678 -19.19 18.04 -33.35
N ALA A 679 -19.62 17.60 -34.54
CA ALA A 679 -20.25 18.44 -35.54
C ALA A 679 -21.73 18.76 -35.25
N LYS A 680 -22.29 18.26 -34.13
CA LYS A 680 -23.70 18.35 -33.73
C LYS A 680 -24.67 17.77 -34.78
N ASN A 681 -24.19 16.84 -35.62
CA ASN A 681 -25.01 16.12 -36.56
C ASN A 681 -25.66 14.88 -35.93
N TRP A 682 -26.57 15.14 -35.01
CA TRP A 682 -27.22 14.14 -34.16
C TRP A 682 -28.05 13.15 -35.00
N THR A 683 -28.67 13.61 -36.10
CA THR A 683 -29.52 12.81 -36.96
C THR A 683 -28.75 11.68 -37.65
N GLU A 684 -27.50 11.92 -38.07
CA GLU A 684 -26.65 10.88 -38.67
C GLU A 684 -25.91 10.06 -37.60
N ALA A 685 -25.57 10.65 -36.46
CA ALA A 685 -24.91 9.96 -35.35
C ALA A 685 -25.80 8.84 -34.74
N ARG A 686 -27.10 9.10 -34.56
CA ARG A 686 -28.05 8.19 -33.94
C ARG A 686 -28.09 6.78 -34.54
N PRO A 687 -28.40 6.58 -35.88
CA PRO A 687 -28.47 5.23 -36.44
C PRO A 687 -27.13 4.50 -36.37
N LEU A 688 -26.01 5.23 -36.43
CA LEU A 688 -24.67 4.67 -36.29
C LEU A 688 -24.46 4.13 -34.87
N LEU A 689 -24.74 4.93 -33.83
CA LEU A 689 -24.63 4.54 -32.43
C LEU A 689 -25.58 3.41 -32.07
N GLN A 690 -26.83 3.43 -32.54
CA GLN A 690 -27.77 2.33 -32.37
C GLN A 690 -27.23 1.01 -32.94
N SER A 691 -26.62 1.07 -34.12
CA SER A 691 -26.02 -0.12 -34.71
C SER A 691 -24.78 -0.60 -33.95
N VAL A 692 -23.95 0.32 -33.49
CA VAL A 692 -22.77 -0.02 -32.68
C VAL A 692 -23.20 -0.61 -31.33
N ALA A 693 -24.09 0.05 -30.60
CA ALA A 693 -24.57 -0.41 -29.30
C ALA A 693 -25.28 -1.78 -29.37
N LYS A 694 -25.95 -2.09 -30.47
CA LYS A 694 -26.56 -3.41 -30.70
C LYS A 694 -25.51 -4.49 -30.91
N SER A 695 -24.37 -4.14 -31.50
CA SER A 695 -23.31 -5.09 -31.86
C SER A 695 -22.38 -5.39 -30.69
N TYR A 696 -22.06 -4.38 -29.90
CA TYR A 696 -21.27 -4.46 -28.68
C TYR A 696 -21.67 -3.31 -27.75
N HIS A 697 -22.00 -3.64 -26.52
CA HIS A 697 -22.51 -2.65 -25.55
C HIS A 697 -21.44 -1.66 -25.05
N GLY A 698 -20.16 -1.92 -25.34
CA GLY A 698 -19.06 -1.04 -24.94
C GLY A 698 -18.54 -1.30 -23.53
N GLU A 699 -17.58 -0.48 -23.14
CA GLU A 699 -16.97 -0.48 -21.81
C GLU A 699 -17.71 0.48 -20.87
N LYS A 700 -17.40 0.46 -19.56
CA LYS A 700 -17.99 1.38 -18.57
C LYS A 700 -17.67 2.86 -18.91
N GLY A 701 -18.47 3.78 -18.43
CA GLY A 701 -18.20 5.22 -18.45
C GLY A 701 -18.69 5.99 -19.66
N ALA A 702 -18.13 7.19 -19.85
CA ALA A 702 -18.62 8.21 -20.79
C ALA A 702 -18.43 7.85 -22.29
N ASP A 703 -17.51 6.97 -22.61
CA ASP A 703 -17.27 6.52 -24.01
C ASP A 703 -18.16 5.34 -24.43
N ASN A 704 -19.02 4.88 -23.54
CA ASN A 704 -19.95 3.79 -23.81
C ASN A 704 -20.91 4.16 -24.95
N PRO A 705 -21.10 3.32 -26.00
CA PRO A 705 -22.02 3.57 -27.11
C PRO A 705 -23.45 3.87 -26.65
N LEU A 706 -23.95 3.26 -25.58
CA LEU A 706 -25.29 3.54 -25.03
C LEU A 706 -25.36 4.93 -24.42
N TRP A 707 -24.32 5.36 -23.69
CA TRP A 707 -24.26 6.73 -23.17
C TRP A 707 -24.24 7.76 -24.30
N LEU A 708 -23.37 7.56 -25.30
CA LEU A 708 -23.29 8.44 -26.45
C LEU A 708 -24.61 8.48 -27.27
N LEU A 709 -25.29 7.34 -27.37
CA LEU A 709 -26.61 7.26 -27.97
C LEU A 709 -27.65 8.05 -27.17
N ALA A 710 -27.67 7.90 -25.86
CA ALA A 710 -28.59 8.65 -24.99
C ALA A 710 -28.35 10.17 -25.08
N VAL A 711 -27.06 10.60 -25.10
CA VAL A 711 -26.70 12.01 -25.33
C VAL A 711 -27.19 12.50 -26.69
N THR A 712 -27.11 11.67 -27.72
CA THR A 712 -27.59 11.98 -29.05
C THR A 712 -29.13 12.11 -29.08
N GLU A 713 -29.85 11.17 -28.46
CA GLU A 713 -31.33 11.16 -28.34
C GLU A 713 -31.82 12.36 -27.53
N ARG A 714 -31.10 12.76 -26.46
CA ARG A 714 -31.37 14.00 -25.70
C ARG A 714 -31.31 15.24 -26.60
N ASN A 715 -30.29 15.37 -27.46
CA ASN A 715 -30.16 16.50 -28.35
C ASN A 715 -31.16 16.50 -29.51
N LEU A 716 -31.75 15.35 -29.79
CA LEU A 716 -32.86 15.21 -30.73
C LEU A 716 -34.24 15.42 -30.04
N HIS A 717 -34.25 15.68 -28.73
CA HIS A 717 -35.49 15.80 -27.94
C HIS A 717 -36.36 14.54 -27.88
N GLU A 718 -35.73 13.38 -28.03
CA GLU A 718 -36.40 12.07 -28.03
C GLU A 718 -36.40 11.44 -26.60
N THR A 719 -37.04 12.08 -25.67
CA THR A 719 -36.98 11.76 -24.23
C THR A 719 -37.29 10.30 -23.91
N ASN A 720 -38.26 9.70 -24.58
CA ASN A 720 -38.61 8.28 -24.34
C ASN A 720 -37.51 7.31 -24.83
N ALA A 721 -36.86 7.63 -25.93
CA ALA A 721 -35.75 6.85 -26.45
C ALA A 721 -34.52 6.98 -25.51
N GLU A 722 -34.17 8.22 -25.14
CA GLU A 722 -33.13 8.51 -24.16
C GLU A 722 -33.32 7.70 -22.86
N LEU A 723 -34.52 7.75 -22.29
CA LEU A 723 -34.84 7.01 -21.05
C LEU A 723 -34.63 5.50 -21.23
N ALA A 724 -35.13 4.91 -22.31
CA ALA A 724 -34.99 3.48 -22.57
C ALA A 724 -33.51 3.09 -22.75
N THR A 725 -32.73 3.91 -23.44
CA THR A 725 -31.29 3.70 -23.65
C THR A 725 -30.52 3.78 -22.32
N LEU A 726 -30.78 4.81 -21.50
CA LEU A 726 -30.14 4.95 -20.18
C LEU A 726 -30.55 3.82 -19.21
N GLN A 727 -31.81 3.36 -19.23
CA GLN A 727 -32.26 2.19 -18.46
C GLN A 727 -31.52 0.91 -18.88
N GLY A 728 -31.26 0.77 -20.20
CA GLY A 728 -30.43 -0.32 -20.70
C GLY A 728 -29.01 -0.25 -20.18
N PHE A 729 -28.41 0.92 -20.21
CA PHE A 729 -27.04 1.16 -19.74
C PHE A 729 -26.89 0.93 -18.22
N SER A 730 -27.88 1.35 -17.41
CA SER A 730 -27.85 1.18 -15.95
C SER A 730 -27.86 -0.29 -15.46
N LYS A 731 -28.00 -1.28 -16.35
CA LYS A 731 -27.91 -2.70 -16.02
C LYS A 731 -26.47 -3.22 -15.93
N GLN A 732 -25.55 -2.52 -16.57
CA GLN A 732 -24.13 -2.90 -16.68
C GLN A 732 -23.18 -1.82 -16.14
N GLU A 733 -23.74 -0.72 -15.64
CA GLU A 733 -22.98 0.42 -15.13
C GLU A 733 -23.43 0.73 -13.69
N SER A 734 -22.49 0.79 -12.76
CA SER A 734 -22.75 1.00 -11.32
C SER A 734 -22.06 2.22 -10.74
N ASP A 735 -21.13 2.86 -11.49
CA ASP A 735 -20.21 3.86 -10.93
C ASP A 735 -20.34 5.23 -11.62
N PHE A 736 -21.22 5.36 -12.61
CA PHE A 736 -21.31 6.56 -13.43
C PHE A 736 -22.38 7.53 -12.90
N VAL A 737 -21.93 8.58 -12.19
CA VAL A 737 -22.80 9.58 -11.52
C VAL A 737 -23.78 10.24 -12.48
N GLU A 738 -23.32 10.66 -13.67
CA GLU A 738 -24.13 11.38 -14.65
C GLU A 738 -25.30 10.56 -15.21
N LEU A 739 -25.09 9.25 -15.33
CA LEU A 739 -26.14 8.31 -15.74
C LEU A 739 -27.32 8.36 -14.75
N TYR A 740 -27.02 8.18 -13.47
CA TYR A 740 -28.07 8.13 -12.44
C TYR A 740 -28.69 9.49 -12.16
N ALA A 741 -27.90 10.57 -12.21
CA ALA A 741 -28.41 11.92 -12.12
C ALA A 741 -29.44 12.20 -13.24
N ARG A 742 -29.13 11.79 -14.49
CA ARG A 742 -30.05 11.98 -15.60
C ARG A 742 -31.27 11.08 -15.54
N LEU A 743 -31.13 9.84 -15.08
CA LEU A 743 -32.27 8.94 -14.84
C LEU A 743 -33.24 9.47 -13.76
N ILE A 744 -32.69 10.09 -12.70
CA ILE A 744 -33.51 10.77 -11.67
C ILE A 744 -34.30 11.91 -12.32
N GLU A 745 -33.66 12.82 -13.03
CA GLU A 745 -34.28 13.97 -13.69
C GLU A 745 -35.42 13.55 -14.65
N LEU A 746 -35.16 12.55 -15.49
CA LEU A 746 -36.18 12.03 -16.42
C LEU A 746 -37.36 11.37 -15.68
N SER A 747 -37.08 10.62 -14.62
CA SER A 747 -38.09 9.95 -13.83
C SER A 747 -38.96 10.95 -13.04
N GLU A 748 -38.36 12.03 -12.51
CA GLU A 748 -39.10 13.14 -11.88
C GLU A 748 -40.04 13.82 -12.87
N ALA A 749 -39.53 14.13 -14.08
CA ALA A 749 -40.36 14.75 -15.15
C ALA A 749 -41.56 13.88 -15.57
N LEU A 750 -41.40 12.56 -15.50
CA LEU A 750 -42.44 11.58 -15.80
C LEU A 750 -43.30 11.22 -14.58
N GLN A 751 -43.02 11.77 -13.41
CA GLN A 751 -43.64 11.45 -12.11
C GLN A 751 -43.57 9.96 -11.73
N ASP A 752 -42.57 9.24 -12.23
CA ASP A 752 -42.29 7.85 -11.83
C ASP A 752 -41.42 7.83 -10.55
N TRP A 753 -42.11 8.02 -9.42
CA TRP A 753 -41.45 8.13 -8.12
C TRP A 753 -40.80 6.82 -7.64
N SER A 754 -41.25 5.68 -8.17
CA SER A 754 -40.59 4.40 -7.92
C SER A 754 -39.22 4.34 -8.59
N ALA A 755 -39.13 4.80 -9.86
CA ALA A 755 -37.87 4.92 -10.59
C ALA A 755 -36.94 5.96 -9.95
N VAL A 756 -37.51 7.12 -9.50
CA VAL A 756 -36.73 8.14 -8.74
C VAL A 756 -36.07 7.50 -7.53
N THR A 757 -36.84 6.81 -6.67
CA THR A 757 -36.32 6.12 -5.48
C THR A 757 -35.21 5.14 -5.85
N LYS A 758 -35.43 4.31 -6.87
CA LYS A 758 -34.46 3.32 -7.34
C LYS A 758 -33.12 3.97 -7.78
N TYR A 759 -33.18 5.00 -8.62
CA TYR A 759 -31.97 5.61 -9.18
C TYR A 759 -31.27 6.51 -8.17
N ALA A 760 -32.00 7.20 -7.31
CA ALA A 760 -31.43 7.97 -6.23
C ALA A 760 -30.71 7.07 -5.20
N SER A 761 -31.27 5.91 -4.85
CA SER A 761 -30.57 4.94 -3.99
C SER A 761 -29.28 4.40 -4.62
N ARG A 762 -29.26 4.20 -5.95
CA ARG A 762 -28.02 3.81 -6.65
C ARG A 762 -27.00 4.95 -6.66
N LEU A 763 -27.47 6.19 -6.79
CA LEU A 763 -26.57 7.35 -6.75
C LEU A 763 -25.99 7.55 -5.33
N VAL A 764 -26.74 7.25 -4.26
CA VAL A 764 -26.23 7.22 -2.88
C VAL A 764 -25.10 6.17 -2.72
N ALA A 765 -25.21 5.03 -3.41
CA ALA A 765 -24.18 3.99 -3.38
C ALA A 765 -22.84 4.45 -4.05
N ILE A 766 -22.89 5.38 -5.00
CA ILE A 766 -21.73 5.95 -5.66
C ILE A 766 -21.22 7.17 -4.88
N ASN A 767 -22.12 8.13 -4.66
CA ASN A 767 -21.77 9.39 -4.01
C ASN A 767 -22.87 9.85 -3.04
N PRO A 768 -22.81 9.47 -1.77
CA PRO A 768 -23.72 9.91 -0.73
C PRO A 768 -23.50 11.37 -0.29
N LEU A 769 -22.42 12.03 -0.77
CA LEU A 769 -21.97 13.34 -0.32
C LEU A 769 -22.54 14.51 -1.16
N ILE A 770 -23.42 14.23 -2.12
CA ILE A 770 -24.08 15.23 -2.95
C ILE A 770 -25.56 15.32 -2.61
N SER A 771 -26.14 16.53 -2.69
CA SER A 771 -27.53 16.79 -2.28
C SER A 771 -28.58 16.14 -3.17
N LEU A 772 -28.27 15.91 -4.45
CA LEU A 772 -29.23 15.43 -5.46
C LEU A 772 -29.98 14.15 -5.06
N PRO A 773 -29.31 13.02 -4.71
CA PRO A 773 -30.03 11.79 -4.40
C PRO A 773 -30.86 11.91 -3.14
N HIS A 774 -30.39 12.63 -2.12
CA HIS A 774 -31.12 12.83 -0.88
C HIS A 774 -32.37 13.69 -1.09
N ARG A 775 -32.29 14.76 -1.90
CA ARG A 775 -33.47 15.55 -2.31
C ARG A 775 -34.48 14.68 -3.04
N ALA A 776 -34.01 13.93 -4.03
CA ALA A 776 -34.88 13.06 -4.84
C ALA A 776 -35.58 11.98 -3.98
N LEU A 777 -34.87 11.35 -3.04
CA LEU A 777 -35.45 10.39 -2.08
C LEU A 777 -36.47 11.05 -1.14
N ALA A 778 -36.20 12.28 -0.69
CA ALA A 778 -37.09 13.01 0.17
C ALA A 778 -38.40 13.36 -0.55
N GLU A 779 -38.33 13.91 -1.76
CA GLU A 779 -39.49 14.25 -2.60
C GLU A 779 -40.32 12.99 -2.96
N ALA A 780 -39.61 11.92 -3.41
CA ALA A 780 -40.28 10.65 -3.69
C ALA A 780 -41.00 10.09 -2.46
N GLY A 781 -40.40 10.16 -1.27
CA GLY A 781 -41.01 9.73 -0.02
C GLY A 781 -42.27 10.56 0.35
N VAL A 782 -42.25 11.86 0.12
CA VAL A 782 -43.38 12.75 0.32
C VAL A 782 -44.55 12.36 -0.61
N VAL A 783 -44.27 12.20 -1.91
CA VAL A 783 -45.32 11.93 -2.92
C VAL A 783 -45.90 10.51 -2.79
N THR A 784 -45.07 9.53 -2.52
CA THR A 784 -45.51 8.13 -2.33
C THR A 784 -46.10 7.84 -0.96
N GLY A 785 -46.04 8.82 -0.04
CA GLY A 785 -46.51 8.66 1.35
C GLY A 785 -45.56 7.86 2.25
N ASN A 786 -44.35 7.54 1.79
CA ASN A 786 -43.33 6.89 2.60
C ASN A 786 -42.63 7.91 3.52
N ARG A 787 -43.29 8.22 4.64
CA ARG A 787 -42.85 9.27 5.58
C ARG A 787 -41.48 8.99 6.18
N GLU A 788 -41.19 7.75 6.52
CA GLU A 788 -39.90 7.41 7.15
C GLU A 788 -38.74 7.64 6.16
N GLN A 789 -38.90 7.24 4.90
CA GLN A 789 -37.93 7.56 3.85
C GLN A 789 -37.76 9.07 3.69
N ALA A 790 -38.83 9.83 3.64
CA ALA A 790 -38.77 11.29 3.49
C ALA A 790 -38.05 11.96 4.66
N ILE A 791 -38.40 11.57 5.92
CA ILE A 791 -37.77 12.11 7.13
C ILE A 791 -36.26 11.80 7.13
N ALA A 792 -35.87 10.54 6.85
CA ALA A 792 -34.48 10.13 6.79
C ALA A 792 -33.72 10.91 5.72
N ALA A 793 -34.31 11.05 4.51
CA ALA A 793 -33.68 11.75 3.40
C ALA A 793 -33.53 13.26 3.65
N TYR A 794 -34.52 13.93 4.25
CA TYR A 794 -34.40 15.36 4.62
C TYR A 794 -33.36 15.58 5.71
N ARG A 795 -33.25 14.69 6.71
CA ARG A 795 -32.18 14.77 7.71
C ARG A 795 -30.80 14.68 7.07
N LYS A 796 -30.61 13.73 6.13
CA LYS A 796 -29.34 13.57 5.38
C LYS A 796 -29.09 14.78 4.47
N LEU A 797 -30.13 15.29 3.79
CA LEU A 797 -30.00 16.48 2.94
C LEU A 797 -29.51 17.70 3.72
N LEU A 798 -30.02 17.91 4.95
CA LEU A 798 -29.63 19.03 5.82
C LEU A 798 -28.18 18.95 6.32
N LEU A 799 -27.55 17.78 6.32
CA LEU A 799 -26.13 17.64 6.61
C LEU A 799 -25.22 18.15 5.47
N LEU A 800 -25.79 18.36 4.28
CA LEU A 800 -25.08 18.73 3.06
C LEU A 800 -25.25 20.19 2.67
N ASP A 801 -25.73 21.04 3.57
CA ASP A 801 -25.99 22.47 3.33
C ASP A 801 -26.72 22.70 1.99
N PRO A 802 -27.96 22.23 1.83
CA PRO A 802 -28.66 22.31 0.56
C PRO A 802 -28.90 23.77 0.14
N PRO A 803 -29.09 24.06 -1.17
CA PRO A 803 -29.32 25.42 -1.65
C PRO A 803 -30.52 26.12 -1.03
N ASP A 804 -31.55 25.39 -0.60
CA ASP A 804 -32.71 25.89 0.14
C ASP A 804 -32.88 25.13 1.46
N PRO A 805 -32.13 25.47 2.51
CA PRO A 805 -32.23 24.82 3.80
C PRO A 805 -33.57 25.11 4.47
N SER A 806 -34.18 26.29 4.25
CA SER A 806 -35.47 26.68 4.86
C SER A 806 -36.61 25.76 4.42
N GLU A 807 -36.66 25.41 3.14
CA GLU A 807 -37.66 24.45 2.61
C GLU A 807 -37.40 23.05 3.17
N ALA A 808 -36.15 22.60 3.24
CA ALA A 808 -35.81 21.29 3.78
C ALA A 808 -36.20 21.18 5.27
N HIS A 809 -35.90 22.18 6.07
CA HIS A 809 -36.30 22.28 7.48
C HIS A 809 -37.84 22.28 7.63
N PHE A 810 -38.55 23.07 6.82
CA PHE A 810 -40.01 23.11 6.84
C PHE A 810 -40.65 21.76 6.51
N GLN A 811 -40.18 21.12 5.44
CA GLN A 811 -40.70 19.81 5.03
C GLN A 811 -40.44 18.74 6.11
N LEU A 812 -39.23 18.74 6.72
CA LEU A 812 -38.91 17.84 7.82
C LEU A 812 -39.79 18.10 9.02
N ALA A 813 -40.00 19.36 9.43
CA ALA A 813 -40.92 19.72 10.52
C ALA A 813 -42.33 19.24 10.26
N ARG A 814 -42.85 19.42 9.05
CA ARG A 814 -44.19 18.99 8.63
C ARG A 814 -44.37 17.47 8.71
N LEU A 815 -43.37 16.72 8.24
CA LEU A 815 -43.40 15.25 8.27
C LEU A 815 -43.31 14.71 9.70
N LEU A 816 -42.45 15.28 10.54
CA LEU A 816 -42.32 14.91 11.94
C LEU A 816 -43.63 15.19 12.73
N HIS A 817 -44.23 16.35 12.54
CA HIS A 817 -45.52 16.68 13.13
C HIS A 817 -46.64 15.73 12.67
N ALA A 818 -46.68 15.42 11.36
CA ALA A 818 -47.69 14.49 10.81
C ALA A 818 -47.44 13.02 11.24
N ARG A 819 -46.21 12.65 11.59
CA ARG A 819 -45.87 11.32 12.17
C ARG A 819 -46.37 11.21 13.61
N GLY A 820 -46.31 12.29 14.36
CA GLY A 820 -46.56 12.32 15.79
C GLY A 820 -45.44 11.78 16.65
N GLY A 821 -45.41 12.09 17.93
CA GLY A 821 -44.45 11.63 18.90
C GLY A 821 -43.06 12.28 18.79
N SER A 822 -42.89 13.27 17.92
CA SER A 822 -41.62 14.00 17.67
C SER A 822 -41.85 15.53 17.65
N GLU A 823 -42.81 16.03 18.43
CA GLU A 823 -43.20 17.45 18.41
C GLU A 823 -42.07 18.41 18.76
N ALA A 824 -41.18 18.06 19.70
CA ALA A 824 -40.03 18.86 20.06
C ALA A 824 -39.00 19.00 18.91
N GLU A 825 -38.80 17.94 18.12
CA GLU A 825 -37.94 17.99 16.93
C GLU A 825 -38.63 18.77 15.81
N ALA A 826 -39.95 18.54 15.60
CA ALA A 826 -40.75 19.29 14.63
C ALA A 826 -40.72 20.81 14.93
N GLU A 827 -40.85 21.21 16.19
CA GLU A 827 -40.73 22.60 16.61
C GLU A 827 -39.33 23.18 16.30
N ARG A 828 -38.28 22.45 16.65
CA ARG A 828 -36.89 22.89 16.34
C ARG A 828 -36.71 23.10 14.84
N GLN A 829 -37.14 22.16 14.02
CA GLN A 829 -37.03 22.25 12.57
C GLN A 829 -37.87 23.40 12.00
N ALA A 830 -39.08 23.64 12.50
CA ALA A 830 -39.89 24.80 12.10
C ALA A 830 -39.25 26.14 12.49
N LEU A 831 -38.60 26.21 13.67
CA LEU A 831 -37.86 27.40 14.10
C LEU A 831 -36.63 27.60 13.21
N GLN A 832 -35.90 26.54 12.84
CA GLN A 832 -34.74 26.63 11.96
C GLN A 832 -35.14 27.14 10.57
N ALA A 833 -36.25 26.64 10.00
CA ALA A 833 -36.79 27.15 8.74
C ALA A 833 -37.11 28.65 8.80
N LEU A 834 -37.55 29.17 9.96
CA LEU A 834 -37.82 30.59 10.16
C LEU A 834 -36.61 31.43 10.49
N GLU A 835 -35.56 30.81 11.01
CA GLU A 835 -34.25 31.45 11.19
C GLU A 835 -33.63 31.75 9.82
N ASP A 836 -33.66 30.78 8.91
CA ASP A 836 -33.16 30.91 7.54
C ASP A 836 -34.05 31.83 6.70
N ALA A 837 -35.41 31.72 6.85
CA ALA A 837 -36.38 32.48 6.11
C ALA A 837 -37.51 33.04 7.03
N PRO A 838 -37.29 34.20 7.72
CA PRO A 838 -38.22 34.72 8.71
C PRO A 838 -39.64 35.02 8.20
N ARG A 839 -39.82 35.17 6.89
CA ARG A 839 -41.12 35.45 6.25
C ARG A 839 -41.79 34.22 5.65
N TYR A 840 -41.30 33.00 5.94
CA TYR A 840 -41.86 31.77 5.42
C TYR A 840 -43.22 31.46 6.12
N ARG A 841 -44.31 31.86 5.48
CA ARG A 841 -45.69 31.80 6.05
C ARG A 841 -46.13 30.42 6.44
N ASP A 842 -45.80 29.41 5.65
CA ASP A 842 -46.23 28.03 5.93
C ASP A 842 -45.48 27.45 7.12
N ALA A 843 -44.22 27.78 7.30
CA ALA A 843 -43.44 27.42 8.49
C ALA A 843 -44.00 28.12 9.75
N GLN A 844 -44.39 29.39 9.65
CA GLN A 844 -45.04 30.13 10.77
C GLN A 844 -46.35 29.45 11.17
N ARG A 845 -47.20 29.05 10.19
CA ARG A 845 -48.46 28.38 10.46
C ARG A 845 -48.21 27.03 11.12
N LEU A 846 -47.29 26.23 10.58
CA LEU A 846 -46.92 24.94 11.15
C LEU A 846 -46.39 25.07 12.59
N LEU A 847 -45.58 26.06 12.89
CA LEU A 847 -45.08 26.29 14.25
C LEU A 847 -46.21 26.60 15.23
N LEU A 848 -47.23 27.37 14.82
CA LEU A 848 -48.41 27.63 15.65
C LEU A 848 -49.22 26.35 15.87
N GLU A 849 -49.42 25.55 14.85
CA GLU A 849 -50.14 24.25 14.95
C GLU A 849 -49.43 23.28 15.90
N ILE A 850 -48.08 23.22 15.88
CA ILE A 850 -47.29 22.41 16.80
C ILE A 850 -47.45 22.91 18.24
N LYS A 851 -47.39 24.24 18.46
CA LYS A 851 -47.52 24.82 19.80
C LYS A 851 -48.94 24.67 20.40
N ASP A 852 -49.99 24.76 19.59
CA ASP A 852 -51.36 24.57 20.05
C ASP A 852 -51.65 23.14 20.51
N LYS A 853 -50.92 22.13 19.94
CA LYS A 853 -51.02 20.72 20.33
C LYS A 853 -50.08 20.34 21.50
N SER A 854 -49.10 21.12 21.81
CA SER A 854 -48.19 20.87 22.93
C SER A 854 -48.93 21.13 24.25
N PRO A 855 -48.98 20.21 25.25
CA PRO A 855 -49.59 20.47 26.56
C PRO A 855 -48.87 21.66 27.19
N GLN A 856 -49.65 22.71 27.50
CA GLN A 856 -49.14 23.86 28.24
C GLN A 856 -48.56 23.36 29.55
N PRO A 857 -47.33 23.77 29.95
CA PRO A 857 -46.86 23.49 31.31
C PRO A 857 -47.86 24.08 32.30
N ASN A 858 -48.45 23.21 33.11
CA ASN A 858 -49.47 23.58 34.15
C ASN A 858 -48.95 24.83 34.87
N ALA A 859 -49.68 25.94 34.74
CA ALA A 859 -49.48 27.10 35.56
C ALA A 859 -49.57 26.65 37.02
N SER A 860 -48.52 26.73 37.79
CA SER A 860 -48.53 26.47 39.24
C SER A 860 -49.66 27.29 39.88
N PRO A 861 -50.53 26.70 40.67
CA PRO A 861 -51.57 27.45 41.33
C PRO A 861 -50.96 28.56 42.21
N ALA A 862 -51.43 29.78 41.99
CA ALA A 862 -51.04 30.94 42.79
C ALA A 862 -51.22 30.60 44.26
N THR A 863 -50.12 30.61 45.01
CA THR A 863 -50.16 30.52 46.48
C THR A 863 -50.91 31.69 47.02
N SER A 864 -52.12 31.46 47.51
CA SER A 864 -52.90 32.40 48.31
C SER A 864 -52.19 32.62 49.64
N ASN A 865 -51.73 33.83 49.90
CA ASN A 865 -51.24 34.25 51.24
C ASN A 865 -52.38 34.17 52.22
N PRO A 866 -52.20 33.60 53.45
CA PRO A 866 -53.14 33.74 54.53
C PRO A 866 -52.99 35.13 55.15
N PRO A 867 -54.16 35.70 55.72
CA PRO A 867 -54.13 37.00 56.28
C PRO A 867 -53.41 37.08 57.64
N ALA A 868 -52.73 38.21 57.86
CA ALA A 868 -52.00 38.48 59.08
C ALA A 868 -52.89 38.46 60.33
N LYS A 869 -52.46 37.87 61.41
CA LYS A 869 -52.65 38.25 62.78
C LYS A 869 -51.30 38.29 63.53
#